data_a6f534178eb9fcc40f78b2f9cf126adc
#
_entry.id   a6f534178eb9fcc40f78b2f9cf126adc
#
_cell.length_a   1.000
_cell.length_b   1.000
_cell.length_c   1.000
_cell.angle_alpha   90.00
_cell.angle_beta   90.00
_cell.angle_gamma   90.00
#
_symmetry.space_group_name_H-M   'P 1'
#
loop_
_entity.id
_entity.type
_entity.pdbx_description
1 polymer ?
#
loop_
_entity_poly.entity_id
_entity_poly.type
_entity_poly.pdbx_seq_one_letter_code
_entity_poly.pdbx_strand_id
1 'polypeptide(L)'
;MGNSTQTASTTAENERSLFDSSANGGQTRIIHLDVQGMTCASCVGRVERKLRKIPGVDPAVNLPLESARVIVPADITDEQIIETVNNAGYTASLKTEVRDAESEERTNARSGGLGWRIVVALLLGVPIFLISMFPTFQFPHWGWVLALITLPVAVYSAEPFHRAALTNARHFSSTMDTLVSLGVIVAYLYSLAQLFMNPGLTEHVHPMQGGILGMFLSGNHAPLYFDSASMVTLFLLIGRAVEHRTRTRSSEALRTLLSLGARTATLLRTDKRGTTREVQIPVEDLLPGDEFLVRPGEKIATDGTVIAGSSAVDASLLTGESVPVEVSVGDAVTGATLNTSGSLTVRATRVGSETTLAKMGELVAAAQETKAPIARLADRVSAIFVPIILVISLLTLIGWLVVSHDVPRAFNAAVSVLVIACPCALGLATPTALLAGTGRGSQLGILIRNAQVLETTHTVNRIVLDKTGTVTEGTMRVARFGTFDDFTEVTADNASSKSERSVSILSDAAAVEALSEHPIAHAIARFATENYGAFLGTVENFEGVPGGVRGELVPADTDGESRRLVLVGTPEYLLQAGVALTEKQHQMLAQARSEGLTTVAVARAIGTKDPLPVGLIALADSPKPESAQAIAELHELGLEPVLLTGDAPEVAQAIASSVGIKPENVFAGVTPERKSEVIAQLQDEGYRVAMVGDGVNDAPALARADLGMAMGSGTDVAVQAADIVLMRSDMRAIPTSLRLSRATLRTIKSNLFWAFAYNTIAVPVAAAGLLNPMIAGAAMAFSSVFVVLNSMRLTRFER
;
A
#
# COMPACT_ATOMS: atom_id res chain seq x y z
N MET A 1 -21.90 9.96 -51.52
CA MET A 1 -20.84 10.65 -50.73
C MET A 1 -21.05 10.35 -49.29
N GLY A 2 -20.48 9.49 -48.77
CA GLY A 2 -20.05 8.28 -48.30
C GLY A 2 -18.67 8.31 -47.66
N ASN A 3 -18.58 7.85 -46.42
CA ASN A 3 -17.37 7.36 -45.71
C ASN A 3 -16.25 8.35 -45.35
N SER A 4 -16.26 8.79 -44.11
CA SER A 4 -15.00 9.02 -43.34
C SER A 4 -15.29 9.20 -41.82
N THR A 5 -15.72 8.14 -41.10
CA THR A 5 -15.85 8.13 -39.64
C THR A 5 -15.73 6.72 -39.07
N GLN A 6 -14.71 5.96 -39.53
CA GLN A 6 -14.51 4.59 -39.00
C GLN A 6 -13.03 4.21 -38.79
N THR A 7 -12.12 5.17 -38.64
CA THR A 7 -10.68 4.85 -38.49
C THR A 7 -10.05 5.40 -37.21
N ALA A 8 -10.81 5.94 -36.27
CA ALA A 8 -10.28 6.47 -35.00
C ALA A 8 -10.54 5.58 -33.79
N SER A 9 -11.35 4.52 -33.89
CA SER A 9 -11.64 3.63 -32.74
C SER A 9 -10.73 2.39 -32.63
N THR A 10 -9.98 2.08 -33.68
CA THR A 10 -9.16 0.85 -33.76
C THR A 10 -7.74 1.00 -33.25
N THR A 11 -7.28 2.23 -33.02
CA THR A 11 -5.91 2.47 -32.50
C THR A 11 -5.84 2.49 -30.98
N ALA A 12 -6.92 2.84 -30.29
CA ALA A 12 -6.98 2.87 -28.85
C ALA A 12 -7.17 1.48 -28.18
N GLU A 13 -7.69 0.51 -28.93
CA GLU A 13 -7.82 -0.88 -28.46
C GLU A 13 -6.53 -1.70 -28.58
N ASN A 14 -5.60 -1.30 -29.46
CA ASN A 14 -4.37 -2.05 -29.69
C ASN A 14 -3.19 -1.65 -28.76
N GLU A 15 -3.28 -0.52 -28.05
CA GLU A 15 -2.26 -0.12 -27.08
C GLU A 15 -2.51 -0.67 -25.66
N ARG A 16 -3.70 -1.18 -25.38
CA ARG A 16 -4.01 -1.83 -24.08
C ARG A 16 -3.43 -3.24 -23.91
N SER A 17 -2.81 -3.82 -24.94
CA SER A 17 -2.36 -5.23 -24.93
C SER A 17 -0.88 -5.47 -24.67
N LEU A 18 -0.08 -4.45 -24.31
CA LEU A 18 1.39 -4.58 -24.26
C LEU A 18 1.99 -4.77 -22.85
N PHE A 19 1.19 -4.86 -21.79
CA PHE A 19 1.71 -4.95 -20.42
C PHE A 19 1.10 -6.07 -19.57
N ASP A 20 1.13 -7.31 -20.05
CA ASP A 20 0.91 -8.46 -19.18
C ASP A 20 1.65 -9.70 -19.70
N SER A 21 2.94 -9.78 -19.36
CA SER A 21 3.70 -11.01 -19.58
C SER A 21 4.37 -11.49 -18.30
N SER A 22 3.70 -12.35 -17.56
CA SER A 22 4.38 -13.23 -16.62
C SER A 22 3.79 -14.65 -16.66
N ALA A 23 4.61 -15.61 -17.09
CA ALA A 23 4.56 -17.03 -16.83
C ALA A 23 3.26 -17.77 -17.18
N ASN A 24 2.97 -17.90 -18.43
CA ASN A 24 2.42 -19.03 -19.21
C ASN A 24 1.79 -18.48 -20.47
N GLY A 25 2.29 -18.82 -21.63
CA GLY A 25 1.98 -18.40 -23.00
C GLY A 25 0.54 -18.10 -23.44
N GLY A 26 -0.31 -17.44 -22.64
CA GLY A 26 -1.63 -16.95 -23.02
C GLY A 26 -1.82 -15.52 -22.51
N GLN A 27 -2.40 -14.65 -23.33
CA GLN A 27 -2.81 -13.31 -22.91
C GLN A 27 -3.81 -13.40 -21.75
N THR A 28 -3.49 -12.83 -20.59
CA THR A 28 -4.40 -12.75 -19.43
C THR A 28 -4.88 -11.33 -19.26
N ARG A 29 -6.10 -11.13 -18.76
CA ARG A 29 -6.66 -9.82 -18.41
C ARG A 29 -7.20 -9.82 -16.99
N ILE A 30 -7.31 -8.64 -16.39
CA ILE A 30 -7.82 -8.46 -15.04
C ILE A 30 -9.25 -7.92 -15.13
N ILE A 31 -10.16 -8.55 -14.39
CA ILE A 31 -11.55 -8.11 -14.24
C ILE A 31 -11.78 -7.67 -12.81
N HIS A 32 -12.36 -6.50 -12.62
CA HIS A 32 -12.80 -6.01 -11.31
C HIS A 32 -14.33 -6.14 -11.21
N LEU A 33 -14.79 -6.83 -10.17
CA LEU A 33 -16.20 -7.07 -9.90
C LEU A 33 -16.62 -6.51 -8.55
N ASP A 34 -17.80 -5.94 -8.48
CA ASP A 34 -18.53 -5.77 -7.23
C ASP A 34 -19.29 -7.07 -6.91
N VAL A 35 -19.05 -7.65 -5.73
CA VAL A 35 -19.65 -8.93 -5.32
C VAL A 35 -20.46 -8.72 -4.04
N GLN A 36 -21.77 -8.72 -4.17
CA GLN A 36 -22.69 -8.43 -3.08
C GLN A 36 -23.25 -9.70 -2.42
N GLY A 37 -23.60 -9.57 -1.12
CA GLY A 37 -24.23 -10.65 -0.33
C GLY A 37 -23.24 -11.53 0.41
N MET A 38 -21.93 -11.21 0.37
CA MET A 38 -20.94 -11.90 1.20
C MET A 38 -20.98 -11.37 2.63
N THR A 39 -21.06 -12.25 3.62
CA THR A 39 -21.16 -11.88 5.04
C THR A 39 -19.98 -12.37 5.87
N CYS A 40 -19.18 -13.29 5.36
CA CYS A 40 -18.08 -13.90 6.11
C CYS A 40 -17.00 -14.50 5.18
N ALA A 41 -15.86 -14.83 5.78
CA ALA A 41 -14.72 -15.45 5.10
C ALA A 41 -15.08 -16.76 4.33
N SER A 42 -16.03 -17.54 4.84
CA SER A 42 -16.50 -18.74 4.15
C SER A 42 -17.24 -18.44 2.84
N CYS A 43 -17.95 -17.30 2.78
CA CYS A 43 -18.59 -16.80 1.56
C CYS A 43 -17.53 -16.48 0.50
N VAL A 44 -16.50 -15.75 0.90
CA VAL A 44 -15.35 -15.41 0.06
C VAL A 44 -14.69 -16.68 -0.49
N GLY A 45 -14.33 -17.62 0.38
CA GLY A 45 -13.70 -18.88 -0.04
C GLY A 45 -14.59 -19.72 -0.96
N ARG A 46 -15.91 -19.52 -0.95
CA ARG A 46 -16.83 -20.15 -1.90
C ARG A 46 -16.73 -19.51 -3.28
N VAL A 47 -16.78 -18.19 -3.36
CA VAL A 47 -16.63 -17.46 -4.63
C VAL A 47 -15.30 -17.82 -5.26
N GLU A 48 -14.21 -17.74 -4.50
CA GLU A 48 -12.87 -18.11 -4.99
C GLU A 48 -12.80 -19.56 -5.49
N ARG A 49 -13.34 -20.55 -4.72
CA ARG A 49 -13.33 -21.95 -5.16
C ARG A 49 -14.18 -22.22 -6.39
N LYS A 50 -15.26 -21.45 -6.58
CA LYS A 50 -16.09 -21.60 -7.79
C LYS A 50 -15.39 -21.01 -9.01
N LEU A 51 -14.78 -19.84 -8.88
CA LEU A 51 -14.01 -19.21 -9.94
C LEU A 51 -12.76 -20.00 -10.32
N ARG A 52 -12.01 -20.53 -9.34
CA ARG A 52 -10.84 -21.41 -9.61
C ARG A 52 -11.17 -22.73 -10.29
N LYS A 53 -12.45 -23.12 -10.42
CA LYS A 53 -12.82 -24.28 -11.24
C LYS A 53 -12.76 -24.01 -12.73
N ILE A 54 -12.71 -22.75 -13.12
CA ILE A 54 -12.50 -22.33 -14.50
C ILE A 54 -10.99 -22.37 -14.76
N PRO A 55 -10.51 -23.11 -15.75
CA PRO A 55 -9.08 -23.24 -16.03
C PRO A 55 -8.44 -21.88 -16.32
N GLY A 56 -7.29 -21.60 -15.71
CA GLY A 56 -6.53 -20.36 -15.91
C GLY A 56 -7.05 -19.13 -15.15
N VAL A 57 -8.14 -19.26 -14.35
CA VAL A 57 -8.69 -18.14 -13.57
C VAL A 57 -8.11 -18.13 -12.16
N ASP A 58 -7.52 -16.97 -11.77
CA ASP A 58 -7.06 -16.72 -10.41
C ASP A 58 -7.85 -15.57 -9.75
N PRO A 59 -8.82 -15.90 -8.87
CA PRO A 59 -9.63 -14.92 -8.18
C PRO A 59 -9.01 -14.50 -6.85
N ALA A 60 -9.07 -13.21 -6.54
CA ALA A 60 -8.86 -12.63 -5.22
C ALA A 60 -10.11 -11.86 -4.81
N VAL A 61 -10.84 -12.37 -3.80
CA VAL A 61 -12.10 -11.77 -3.36
C VAL A 61 -11.90 -11.04 -2.05
N ASN A 62 -12.34 -9.80 -2.00
CA ASN A 62 -12.23 -8.91 -0.86
C ASN A 62 -13.60 -8.72 -0.19
N LEU A 63 -13.75 -9.26 1.03
CA LEU A 63 -14.98 -9.12 1.80
C LEU A 63 -15.23 -7.67 2.29
N PRO A 64 -14.24 -6.94 2.82
CA PRO A 64 -14.40 -5.55 3.24
C PRO A 64 -14.87 -4.60 2.14
N LEU A 65 -14.34 -4.77 0.93
CA LEU A 65 -14.67 -3.90 -0.22
C LEU A 65 -15.85 -4.45 -1.03
N GLU A 66 -16.41 -5.60 -0.66
CA GLU A 66 -17.43 -6.32 -1.44
C GLU A 66 -17.03 -6.46 -2.93
N SER A 67 -15.74 -6.65 -3.21
CA SER A 67 -15.15 -6.68 -4.54
C SER A 67 -14.38 -7.97 -4.82
N ALA A 68 -14.18 -8.26 -6.10
CA ALA A 68 -13.29 -9.35 -6.54
C ALA A 68 -12.41 -8.88 -7.70
N ARG A 69 -11.11 -9.13 -7.58
CA ARG A 69 -10.14 -9.04 -8.67
C ARG A 69 -9.94 -10.44 -9.23
N VAL A 70 -10.18 -10.59 -10.51
CA VAL A 70 -10.11 -11.90 -11.17
C VAL A 70 -9.18 -11.82 -12.36
N ILE A 71 -8.09 -12.58 -12.34
CA ILE A 71 -7.19 -12.72 -13.50
C ILE A 71 -7.76 -13.83 -14.35
N VAL A 72 -8.04 -13.53 -15.61
CA VAL A 72 -8.66 -14.47 -16.54
C VAL A 72 -7.88 -14.54 -17.86
N PRO A 73 -7.84 -15.71 -18.53
CA PRO A 73 -7.41 -15.82 -19.92
C PRO A 73 -8.29 -14.96 -20.85
N ALA A 74 -7.74 -14.51 -21.97
CA ALA A 74 -8.43 -13.59 -22.90
C ALA A 74 -9.69 -14.19 -23.56
N ASP A 75 -9.79 -15.51 -23.59
CA ASP A 75 -10.90 -16.27 -24.17
C ASP A 75 -12.14 -16.37 -23.25
N ILE A 76 -12.03 -16.00 -21.98
CA ILE A 76 -13.13 -16.05 -21.00
C ILE A 76 -13.85 -14.70 -20.99
N THR A 77 -15.18 -14.72 -21.14
CA THR A 77 -16.00 -13.49 -21.15
C THR A 77 -16.35 -13.02 -19.73
N ASP A 78 -16.64 -11.72 -19.59
CA ASP A 78 -17.04 -11.13 -18.30
C ASP A 78 -18.35 -11.73 -17.79
N GLU A 79 -19.27 -12.03 -18.70
CA GLU A 79 -20.57 -12.65 -18.39
C GLU A 79 -20.39 -14.03 -17.76
N GLN A 80 -19.43 -14.82 -18.23
CA GLN A 80 -19.14 -16.15 -17.65
C GLN A 80 -18.66 -16.07 -16.21
N ILE A 81 -17.83 -15.06 -15.92
CA ILE A 81 -17.33 -14.82 -14.56
C ILE A 81 -18.46 -14.33 -13.66
N ILE A 82 -19.26 -13.37 -14.11
CA ILE A 82 -20.43 -12.85 -13.38
C ILE A 82 -21.44 -13.99 -13.12
N GLU A 83 -21.76 -14.79 -14.12
CA GLU A 83 -22.69 -15.91 -13.97
C GLU A 83 -22.17 -16.96 -12.98
N THR A 84 -20.87 -17.24 -12.98
CA THR A 84 -20.25 -18.17 -12.02
C THR A 84 -20.40 -17.69 -10.58
N VAL A 85 -20.25 -16.39 -10.35
CA VAL A 85 -20.44 -15.78 -9.02
C VAL A 85 -21.92 -15.78 -8.64
N ASN A 86 -22.82 -15.48 -9.57
CA ASN A 86 -24.26 -15.50 -9.33
C ASN A 86 -24.75 -16.93 -9.02
N ASN A 87 -24.22 -17.93 -9.72
CA ASN A 87 -24.49 -19.36 -9.47
C ASN A 87 -23.89 -19.86 -8.14
N ALA A 88 -22.96 -19.12 -7.53
CA ALA A 88 -22.48 -19.39 -6.18
C ALA A 88 -23.41 -18.82 -5.08
N GLY A 89 -24.48 -18.09 -5.46
CA GLY A 89 -25.48 -17.52 -4.56
C GLY A 89 -25.20 -16.07 -4.13
N TYR A 90 -24.37 -15.35 -4.89
CA TYR A 90 -24.02 -13.94 -4.68
C TYR A 90 -24.42 -13.12 -5.92
N THR A 91 -24.40 -11.80 -5.82
CA THR A 91 -24.68 -10.94 -6.96
C THR A 91 -23.39 -10.24 -7.39
N ALA A 92 -22.95 -10.48 -8.63
CA ALA A 92 -21.79 -9.82 -9.21
C ALA A 92 -22.18 -8.85 -10.32
N SER A 93 -21.42 -7.74 -10.40
CA SER A 93 -21.47 -6.77 -11.52
C SER A 93 -20.07 -6.25 -11.80
N LEU A 94 -19.81 -5.81 -13.05
CA LEU A 94 -18.56 -5.14 -13.37
C LEU A 94 -18.45 -3.84 -12.59
N LYS A 95 -17.27 -3.58 -12.04
CA LYS A 95 -16.97 -2.31 -11.39
C LYS A 95 -16.73 -1.25 -12.49
N THR A 96 -17.64 -0.31 -12.63
CA THR A 96 -17.55 0.79 -13.58
C THR A 96 -17.27 2.08 -12.81
N GLU A 97 -16.29 2.86 -13.22
CA GLU A 97 -15.79 4.07 -12.52
C GLU A 97 -16.86 5.17 -12.29
N VAL A 98 -17.98 5.13 -13.00
CA VAL A 98 -19.01 6.18 -13.00
C VAL A 98 -20.12 6.01 -11.94
N ARG A 99 -20.07 4.95 -11.07
CA ARG A 99 -21.20 4.59 -10.19
C ARG A 99 -21.04 4.87 -8.70
N ASP A 100 -20.10 5.71 -8.28
CA ASP A 100 -19.88 5.96 -6.84
C ASP A 100 -21.08 6.60 -6.12
N ALA A 101 -21.87 7.46 -6.79
CA ALA A 101 -23.03 8.11 -6.18
C ALA A 101 -24.21 7.15 -5.94
N GLU A 102 -24.52 6.26 -6.89
CA GLU A 102 -25.60 5.26 -6.74
C GLU A 102 -25.23 4.14 -5.74
N SER A 103 -23.93 3.81 -5.62
CA SER A 103 -23.46 2.84 -4.64
C SER A 103 -23.55 3.38 -3.21
N GLU A 104 -23.34 4.68 -3.00
CA GLU A 104 -23.51 5.36 -1.70
C GLU A 104 -24.98 5.37 -1.25
N GLU A 105 -25.93 5.67 -2.13
CA GLU A 105 -27.36 5.61 -1.79
C GLU A 105 -27.80 4.19 -1.41
N ARG A 106 -27.32 3.16 -2.10
CA ARG A 106 -27.62 1.76 -1.81
C ARG A 106 -26.96 1.27 -0.50
N THR A 107 -25.76 1.74 -0.20
CA THR A 107 -25.06 1.45 1.06
C THR A 107 -25.76 2.12 2.24
N ASN A 108 -26.21 3.35 2.09
CA ASN A 108 -27.00 4.09 3.09
C ASN A 108 -28.39 3.47 3.32
N ALA A 109 -29.07 2.99 2.30
CA ALA A 109 -30.35 2.29 2.44
C ALA A 109 -30.20 0.96 3.21
N ARG A 110 -29.09 0.23 3.05
CA ARG A 110 -28.80 -1.01 3.80
C ARG A 110 -28.41 -0.75 5.25
N SER A 111 -27.63 0.30 5.52
CA SER A 111 -27.27 0.71 6.89
C SER A 111 -28.51 1.13 7.69
N GLY A 112 -29.49 1.76 7.05
CA GLY A 112 -30.80 2.08 7.63
C GLY A 112 -31.57 0.84 8.05
N GLY A 113 -31.53 -0.24 7.27
CA GLY A 113 -32.15 -1.51 7.61
C GLY A 113 -31.55 -2.21 8.85
N LEU A 114 -30.22 -2.17 8.99
CA LEU A 114 -29.52 -2.76 10.16
C LEU A 114 -29.79 -1.95 11.44
N GLY A 115 -29.79 -0.61 11.34
CA GLY A 115 -30.09 0.27 12.47
C GLY A 115 -31.49 0.03 13.04
N TRP A 116 -32.50 -0.11 12.18
CA TRP A 116 -33.86 -0.38 12.63
C TRP A 116 -34.02 -1.77 13.26
N ARG A 117 -33.33 -2.80 12.77
CA ARG A 117 -33.29 -4.13 13.40
C ARG A 117 -32.69 -4.11 14.80
N ILE A 118 -31.64 -3.32 15.01
CA ILE A 118 -31.03 -3.11 16.35
C ILE A 118 -32.01 -2.41 17.26
N VAL A 119 -32.71 -1.36 16.78
CA VAL A 119 -33.72 -0.65 17.58
C VAL A 119 -34.82 -1.59 18.01
N VAL A 120 -35.34 -2.42 17.11
CA VAL A 120 -36.37 -3.43 17.44
C VAL A 120 -35.84 -4.46 18.44
N ALA A 121 -34.61 -4.99 18.20
CA ALA A 121 -34.02 -5.96 19.12
C ALA A 121 -33.72 -5.36 20.51
N LEU A 122 -33.37 -4.07 20.59
CA LEU A 122 -33.13 -3.37 21.84
C LEU A 122 -34.44 -3.08 22.59
N LEU A 123 -35.42 -2.51 21.89
CA LEU A 123 -36.72 -2.14 22.50
C LEU A 123 -37.48 -3.36 23.04
N LEU A 124 -37.41 -4.48 22.33
CA LEU A 124 -38.10 -5.72 22.77
C LEU A 124 -37.17 -6.60 23.62
N GLY A 125 -35.90 -6.71 23.30
CA GLY A 125 -34.93 -7.56 23.98
C GLY A 125 -34.66 -7.14 25.43
N VAL A 126 -34.55 -5.83 25.71
CA VAL A 126 -34.35 -5.35 27.08
C VAL A 126 -35.54 -5.67 27.99
N PRO A 127 -36.80 -5.44 27.65
CA PRO A 127 -37.94 -5.92 28.44
C PRO A 127 -37.99 -7.45 28.63
N ILE A 128 -37.70 -8.21 27.54
CA ILE A 128 -37.61 -9.68 27.60
C ILE A 128 -36.58 -10.10 28.63
N PHE A 129 -35.37 -9.49 28.59
CA PHE A 129 -34.32 -9.77 29.57
C PHE A 129 -34.73 -9.41 30.99
N LEU A 130 -35.33 -8.23 31.22
CA LEU A 130 -35.74 -7.80 32.56
C LEU A 130 -36.82 -8.71 33.15
N ILE A 131 -37.84 -9.08 32.39
CA ILE A 131 -38.91 -9.96 32.84
C ILE A 131 -38.37 -11.39 33.09
N SER A 132 -37.52 -11.90 32.19
CA SER A 132 -36.95 -13.24 32.33
C SER A 132 -36.04 -13.35 33.57
N MET A 133 -35.23 -12.29 33.81
CA MET A 133 -34.13 -12.31 34.76
C MET A 133 -34.52 -11.86 36.15
N PHE A 134 -35.47 -10.92 36.31
CA PHE A 134 -35.84 -10.34 37.60
C PHE A 134 -37.25 -10.70 37.99
N PRO A 135 -37.45 -11.47 39.08
CA PRO A 135 -38.77 -11.87 39.58
C PRO A 135 -39.70 -10.69 39.87
N THR A 136 -39.14 -9.51 40.20
CA THR A 136 -39.93 -8.29 40.48
C THR A 136 -40.75 -7.80 39.28
N PHE A 137 -40.33 -8.15 38.06
CA PHE A 137 -41.05 -7.80 36.82
C PHE A 137 -41.92 -8.94 36.30
N GLN A 138 -41.89 -10.12 36.95
CA GLN A 138 -42.69 -11.27 36.55
C GLN A 138 -44.13 -11.10 37.02
N PHE A 139 -45.07 -11.51 36.18
CA PHE A 139 -46.52 -11.52 36.42
C PHE A 139 -47.12 -12.84 35.94
N PRO A 140 -48.33 -13.25 36.41
CA PRO A 140 -48.92 -14.49 35.95
C PRO A 140 -48.93 -14.61 34.42
N HIS A 141 -48.50 -15.79 33.92
CA HIS A 141 -48.39 -16.11 32.47
C HIS A 141 -47.36 -15.27 31.68
N TRP A 142 -46.38 -14.67 32.37
CA TRP A 142 -45.32 -13.86 31.73
C TRP A 142 -44.62 -14.58 30.57
N GLY A 143 -44.45 -15.91 30.62
CA GLY A 143 -43.79 -16.69 29.58
C GLY A 143 -44.50 -16.61 28.22
N TRP A 144 -45.84 -16.57 28.18
CA TRP A 144 -46.62 -16.40 26.94
C TRP A 144 -46.42 -15.00 26.34
N VAL A 145 -46.31 -13.98 27.18
CA VAL A 145 -46.03 -12.63 26.74
C VAL A 145 -44.61 -12.55 26.14
N LEU A 146 -43.62 -13.18 26.77
CA LEU A 146 -42.28 -13.27 26.25
C LEU A 146 -42.23 -14.01 24.91
N ALA A 147 -42.98 -15.13 24.76
CA ALA A 147 -43.05 -15.84 23.49
C ALA A 147 -43.53 -14.91 22.36
N LEU A 148 -44.56 -14.09 22.63
CA LEU A 148 -45.11 -13.17 21.62
C LEU A 148 -44.14 -12.03 21.29
N ILE A 149 -43.51 -11.43 22.32
CA ILE A 149 -42.59 -10.29 22.14
C ILE A 149 -41.24 -10.75 21.53
N THR A 150 -40.79 -11.99 21.79
CA THR A 150 -39.57 -12.55 21.22
C THR A 150 -39.70 -12.88 19.73
N LEU A 151 -40.90 -13.18 19.25
CA LEU A 151 -41.13 -13.57 17.85
C LEU A 151 -40.63 -12.53 16.85
N PRO A 152 -40.94 -11.22 16.98
CA PRO A 152 -40.34 -10.19 16.11
C PRO A 152 -38.81 -10.15 16.14
N VAL A 153 -38.21 -10.37 17.32
CA VAL A 153 -36.75 -10.41 17.44
C VAL A 153 -36.19 -11.62 16.72
N ALA A 154 -36.76 -12.80 16.99
CA ALA A 154 -36.32 -14.07 16.39
C ALA A 154 -36.55 -14.15 14.89
N VAL A 155 -37.58 -13.53 14.32
CA VAL A 155 -37.90 -13.60 12.89
C VAL A 155 -37.37 -12.40 12.13
N TYR A 156 -37.71 -11.16 12.57
CA TYR A 156 -37.36 -9.95 11.83
C TYR A 156 -35.93 -9.47 12.14
N SER A 157 -35.56 -9.34 13.41
CA SER A 157 -34.23 -8.85 13.75
C SER A 157 -33.14 -9.88 13.40
N ALA A 158 -33.41 -11.19 13.56
CA ALA A 158 -32.49 -12.28 13.24
C ALA A 158 -32.53 -12.70 11.74
N GLU A 159 -33.40 -12.12 10.89
CA GLU A 159 -33.52 -12.47 9.46
C GLU A 159 -32.20 -12.51 8.70
N PRO A 160 -31.25 -11.57 8.86
CA PRO A 160 -29.99 -11.64 8.14
C PRO A 160 -29.20 -12.93 8.40
N PHE A 161 -29.26 -13.44 9.64
CA PHE A 161 -28.62 -14.70 10.04
C PHE A 161 -29.34 -15.90 9.43
N HIS A 162 -30.69 -15.92 9.49
CA HIS A 162 -31.50 -17.00 8.91
C HIS A 162 -31.36 -17.10 7.40
N ARG A 163 -31.37 -15.93 6.69
CA ARG A 163 -31.19 -15.88 5.25
C ARG A 163 -29.83 -16.40 4.84
N ALA A 164 -28.77 -15.95 5.51
CA ALA A 164 -27.41 -16.42 5.26
C ALA A 164 -27.27 -17.93 5.56
N ALA A 165 -27.83 -18.41 6.67
CA ALA A 165 -27.83 -19.82 7.02
C ALA A 165 -28.55 -20.68 5.99
N LEU A 166 -29.72 -20.26 5.51
CA LEU A 166 -30.50 -20.99 4.50
C LEU A 166 -29.77 -21.04 3.14
N THR A 167 -29.20 -19.92 2.71
CA THR A 167 -28.39 -19.84 1.49
C THR A 167 -27.20 -20.79 1.55
N ASN A 168 -26.52 -20.83 2.70
CA ASN A 168 -25.38 -21.71 2.92
C ASN A 168 -25.77 -23.20 3.00
N ALA A 169 -26.89 -23.50 3.69
CA ALA A 169 -27.40 -24.87 3.83
C ALA A 169 -27.76 -25.49 2.46
N ARG A 170 -28.38 -24.73 1.54
CA ARG A 170 -28.66 -25.16 0.17
C ARG A 170 -27.43 -25.63 -0.60
N HIS A 171 -26.24 -25.18 -0.19
CA HIS A 171 -24.96 -25.55 -0.81
C HIS A 171 -24.11 -26.50 0.06
N PHE A 172 -24.69 -27.16 1.04
CA PHE A 172 -24.01 -28.07 1.97
C PHE A 172 -22.80 -27.43 2.67
N SER A 173 -22.90 -26.16 2.99
CA SER A 173 -21.86 -25.46 3.72
C SER A 173 -22.43 -24.81 4.98
N SER A 174 -21.65 -24.83 6.04
CA SER A 174 -21.99 -24.18 7.31
C SER A 174 -21.10 -22.96 7.54
N THR A 175 -21.69 -21.93 8.10
CA THR A 175 -21.02 -20.68 8.45
C THR A 175 -21.36 -20.28 9.86
N MET A 176 -20.76 -19.19 10.37
CA MET A 176 -21.13 -18.64 11.68
C MET A 176 -22.63 -18.31 11.75
N ASP A 177 -23.21 -17.82 10.66
CA ASP A 177 -24.65 -17.50 10.60
C ASP A 177 -25.52 -18.73 10.78
N THR A 178 -25.04 -19.92 10.38
CA THR A 178 -25.71 -21.21 10.60
C THR A 178 -25.81 -21.53 12.09
N LEU A 179 -24.71 -21.33 12.84
CA LEU A 179 -24.67 -21.55 14.29
C LEU A 179 -25.64 -20.62 15.02
N VAL A 180 -25.60 -19.33 14.68
CA VAL A 180 -26.49 -18.32 15.27
C VAL A 180 -27.95 -18.59 14.96
N SER A 181 -28.26 -18.79 13.68
CA SER A 181 -29.63 -19.09 13.23
C SER A 181 -30.20 -20.32 13.94
N LEU A 182 -29.42 -21.42 13.99
CA LEU A 182 -29.81 -22.63 14.69
C LEU A 182 -30.01 -22.36 16.18
N GLY A 183 -29.07 -21.66 16.83
CA GLY A 183 -29.18 -21.34 18.25
C GLY A 183 -30.44 -20.55 18.60
N VAL A 184 -30.76 -19.49 17.82
CA VAL A 184 -31.94 -18.64 18.03
C VAL A 184 -33.23 -19.43 17.77
N ILE A 185 -33.33 -20.17 16.68
CA ILE A 185 -34.52 -20.97 16.34
C ILE A 185 -34.77 -22.04 17.39
N VAL A 186 -33.74 -22.78 17.77
CA VAL A 186 -33.82 -23.88 18.69
C VAL A 186 -34.14 -23.34 20.10
N ALA A 187 -33.57 -22.25 20.56
CA ALA A 187 -33.90 -21.60 21.82
C ALA A 187 -35.36 -21.14 21.89
N TYR A 188 -35.86 -20.50 20.81
CA TYR A 188 -37.24 -20.08 20.71
C TYR A 188 -38.22 -21.26 20.71
N LEU A 189 -38.02 -22.25 19.84
CA LEU A 189 -38.90 -23.42 19.72
C LEU A 189 -38.91 -24.26 20.99
N TYR A 190 -37.75 -24.48 21.61
CA TYR A 190 -37.68 -25.20 22.89
C TYR A 190 -38.48 -24.49 24.00
N SER A 191 -38.31 -23.18 24.16
CA SER A 191 -39.03 -22.38 25.14
C SER A 191 -40.55 -22.43 24.91
N LEU A 192 -40.94 -22.33 23.65
CA LEU A 192 -42.35 -22.46 23.27
C LEU A 192 -42.90 -23.87 23.58
N ALA A 193 -42.13 -24.94 23.24
CA ALA A 193 -42.52 -26.31 23.60
C ALA A 193 -42.69 -26.51 25.11
N GLN A 194 -41.77 -25.95 25.91
CA GLN A 194 -41.88 -25.99 27.38
C GLN A 194 -43.13 -25.29 27.91
N LEU A 195 -43.57 -24.19 27.35
CA LEU A 195 -44.81 -23.51 27.70
C LEU A 195 -46.06 -24.34 27.37
N PHE A 196 -46.05 -25.06 26.23
CA PHE A 196 -47.13 -25.93 25.82
C PHE A 196 -47.19 -27.21 26.68
N MET A 197 -46.00 -27.77 27.02
CA MET A 197 -45.94 -28.99 27.85
C MET A 197 -46.26 -28.74 29.34
N ASN A 198 -45.91 -27.55 29.82
CA ASN A 198 -46.09 -27.14 31.23
C ASN A 198 -46.74 -25.75 31.30
N PRO A 199 -48.06 -25.61 31.05
CA PRO A 199 -48.75 -24.30 31.02
C PRO A 199 -48.64 -23.55 32.34
N GLY A 200 -48.54 -24.23 33.48
CA GLY A 200 -48.39 -23.64 34.83
C GLY A 200 -46.97 -23.15 35.15
N LEU A 201 -45.97 -23.30 34.27
CA LEU A 201 -44.57 -22.98 34.52
C LEU A 201 -44.35 -21.51 34.88
N THR A 202 -45.20 -20.61 34.41
CA THR A 202 -45.08 -19.15 34.58
C THR A 202 -46.29 -18.56 35.38
N GLU A 203 -47.09 -19.40 36.02
CA GLU A 203 -48.20 -18.94 36.87
C GLU A 203 -47.72 -18.33 38.18
N HIS A 204 -46.63 -18.86 38.71
CA HIS A 204 -46.07 -18.45 40.00
C HIS A 204 -44.76 -17.73 39.86
N VAL A 205 -44.55 -16.68 40.67
CA VAL A 205 -43.28 -15.94 40.73
C VAL A 205 -42.29 -16.75 41.55
N HIS A 206 -41.15 -17.12 41.01
CA HIS A 206 -40.13 -17.87 41.73
C HIS A 206 -39.29 -16.94 42.61
N PRO A 207 -39.14 -17.22 43.94
CA PRO A 207 -38.30 -16.39 44.79
C PRO A 207 -36.81 -16.47 44.40
N MET A 208 -36.11 -15.32 44.48
CA MET A 208 -34.67 -15.25 44.20
C MET A 208 -33.87 -16.09 45.21
N GLN A 209 -33.19 -17.14 44.75
CA GLN A 209 -32.19 -17.88 45.52
C GLN A 209 -30.76 -17.54 45.03
N GLY A 210 -29.92 -17.02 45.93
CA GLY A 210 -28.48 -16.91 45.66
C GLY A 210 -27.91 -15.55 45.21
N GLY A 211 -28.68 -14.45 45.23
CA GLY A 211 -28.19 -13.12 44.84
C GLY A 211 -27.89 -12.98 43.34
N ILE A 212 -27.47 -11.79 42.89
CA ILE A 212 -27.23 -11.47 41.46
C ILE A 212 -26.19 -12.41 40.83
N LEU A 213 -25.10 -12.74 41.52
CA LEU A 213 -24.05 -13.61 41.01
C LEU A 213 -24.50 -15.09 40.97
N GLY A 214 -25.25 -15.56 41.96
CA GLY A 214 -25.84 -16.90 41.94
C GLY A 214 -26.87 -17.08 40.83
N MET A 215 -27.57 -16.02 40.50
CA MET A 215 -28.54 -15.96 39.40
C MET A 215 -27.86 -16.14 38.01
N PHE A 216 -26.72 -15.56 37.80
CA PHE A 216 -25.97 -15.74 36.56
C PHE A 216 -25.27 -17.10 36.43
N LEU A 217 -24.88 -17.72 37.57
CA LEU A 217 -24.08 -18.94 37.60
C LEU A 217 -24.88 -20.21 37.80
N SER A 218 -26.02 -20.15 38.55
CA SER A 218 -26.73 -21.37 39.02
C SER A 218 -27.84 -21.89 38.11
N GLY A 219 -28.23 -21.16 37.03
CA GLY A 219 -29.22 -21.66 36.05
C GLY A 219 -30.60 -22.05 36.62
N ASN A 220 -30.96 -21.62 37.82
CA ASN A 220 -32.19 -22.01 38.53
C ASN A 220 -33.36 -21.09 38.12
N HIS A 221 -33.58 -20.95 36.82
CA HIS A 221 -34.71 -20.20 36.23
C HIS A 221 -35.69 -21.17 35.59
N ALA A 222 -36.93 -20.71 35.38
CA ALA A 222 -37.84 -21.42 34.48
C ALA A 222 -37.06 -21.74 33.18
N PRO A 223 -37.15 -22.99 32.65
CA PRO A 223 -36.33 -23.43 31.50
C PRO A 223 -36.79 -22.80 30.17
N LEU A 224 -36.84 -21.46 30.17
CA LEU A 224 -37.22 -20.62 29.06
C LEU A 224 -36.00 -19.82 28.61
N TYR A 225 -35.70 -19.80 27.33
CA TYR A 225 -34.50 -19.16 26.69
C TYR A 225 -34.88 -18.04 25.71
N PHE A 226 -36.03 -17.36 25.93
CA PHE A 226 -36.46 -16.22 25.14
C PHE A 226 -35.51 -15.03 25.29
N ASP A 227 -34.99 -14.81 26.47
CA ASP A 227 -33.92 -13.85 26.76
C ASP A 227 -32.66 -14.14 26.02
N SER A 228 -32.22 -15.39 26.02
CA SER A 228 -31.03 -15.84 25.32
C SER A 228 -31.15 -15.63 23.79
N ALA A 229 -32.29 -16.03 23.21
CA ALA A 229 -32.55 -15.81 21.77
C ALA A 229 -32.53 -14.32 21.41
N SER A 230 -33.13 -13.46 22.25
CA SER A 230 -33.22 -12.02 22.03
C SER A 230 -31.86 -11.34 22.21
N MET A 231 -31.15 -11.62 23.31
CA MET A 231 -29.89 -10.97 23.64
C MET A 231 -28.75 -11.40 22.75
N VAL A 232 -28.66 -12.68 22.36
CA VAL A 232 -27.71 -13.15 21.38
C VAL A 232 -27.91 -12.41 20.04
N THR A 233 -29.16 -12.29 19.58
CA THR A 233 -29.50 -11.55 18.37
C THR A 233 -29.08 -10.08 18.48
N LEU A 234 -29.39 -9.41 19.60
CA LEU A 234 -29.05 -8.02 19.85
C LEU A 234 -27.51 -7.81 19.84
N PHE A 235 -26.76 -8.60 20.60
CA PHE A 235 -25.31 -8.48 20.69
C PHE A 235 -24.63 -8.70 19.35
N LEU A 236 -25.10 -9.66 18.56
CA LEU A 236 -24.56 -9.93 17.22
C LEU A 236 -24.90 -8.82 16.22
N LEU A 237 -26.09 -8.25 16.27
CA LEU A 237 -26.45 -7.09 15.46
C LEU A 237 -25.61 -5.87 15.81
N ILE A 238 -25.36 -5.61 17.12
CA ILE A 238 -24.47 -4.54 17.56
C ILE A 238 -23.04 -4.81 17.05
N GLY A 239 -22.54 -6.04 17.21
CA GLY A 239 -21.24 -6.44 16.69
C GLY A 239 -21.10 -6.18 15.20
N ARG A 240 -22.08 -6.56 14.39
CA ARG A 240 -22.13 -6.26 12.93
C ARG A 240 -22.19 -4.75 12.63
N ALA A 241 -22.92 -3.97 13.42
CA ALA A 241 -22.98 -2.52 13.22
C ALA A 241 -21.63 -1.84 13.50
N VAL A 242 -20.93 -2.25 14.57
CA VAL A 242 -19.58 -1.78 14.87
C VAL A 242 -18.61 -2.18 13.75
N GLU A 243 -18.70 -3.43 13.30
CA GLU A 243 -17.93 -3.94 12.16
C GLU A 243 -18.14 -3.08 10.91
N HIS A 244 -19.40 -2.87 10.52
CA HIS A 244 -19.75 -2.07 9.34
C HIS A 244 -19.22 -0.63 9.44
N ARG A 245 -19.42 0.04 10.58
CA ARG A 245 -18.91 1.40 10.82
C ARG A 245 -17.39 1.47 10.74
N THR A 246 -16.70 0.47 11.25
CA THR A 246 -15.23 0.44 11.22
C THR A 246 -14.71 0.22 9.81
N ARG A 247 -15.35 -0.64 9.03
CA ARG A 247 -15.03 -0.84 7.61
C ARG A 247 -15.19 0.46 6.82
N THR A 248 -16.31 1.16 7.01
CA THR A 248 -16.59 2.44 6.30
C THR A 248 -15.54 3.50 6.63
N ARG A 249 -15.18 3.68 7.92
CA ARG A 249 -14.15 4.64 8.33
C ARG A 249 -12.75 4.30 7.79
N SER A 250 -12.42 3.05 7.66
CA SER A 250 -11.12 2.64 7.12
C SER A 250 -11.03 2.85 5.60
N SER A 251 -12.16 2.72 4.88
CA SER A 251 -12.25 3.08 3.44
C SER A 251 -12.26 4.59 3.22
N GLU A 252 -12.68 5.37 4.22
CA GLU A 252 -12.73 6.83 4.17
C GLU A 252 -11.34 7.46 4.03
N ALA A 253 -10.30 6.84 4.57
CA ALA A 253 -8.92 7.29 4.40
C ALA A 253 -8.46 7.21 2.93
N LEU A 254 -8.81 6.14 2.21
CA LEU A 254 -8.54 6.01 0.77
C LEU A 254 -9.38 7.01 -0.05
N ARG A 255 -10.67 7.14 0.28
CA ARG A 255 -11.54 8.13 -0.37
C ARG A 255 -11.07 9.55 -0.15
N THR A 256 -10.58 9.86 1.06
CA THR A 256 -9.99 11.17 1.40
C THR A 256 -8.78 11.43 0.52
N LEU A 257 -7.88 10.45 0.34
CA LEU A 257 -6.73 10.56 -0.56
C LEU A 257 -7.17 10.88 -1.99
N LEU A 258 -8.09 10.10 -2.55
CA LEU A 258 -8.60 10.32 -3.92
C LEU A 258 -9.38 11.64 -4.07
N SER A 259 -10.00 12.14 -3.00
CA SER A 259 -10.71 13.44 -2.99
C SER A 259 -9.80 14.65 -2.78
N LEU A 260 -8.48 14.45 -2.59
CA LEU A 260 -7.51 15.54 -2.44
C LEU A 260 -7.31 16.34 -3.72
N GLY A 261 -7.55 15.78 -4.90
CA GLY A 261 -7.40 16.44 -6.20
C GLY A 261 -8.20 17.73 -6.31
N ALA A 262 -7.76 18.62 -7.19
CA ALA A 262 -8.55 19.79 -7.60
C ALA A 262 -9.77 19.31 -8.39
N ARG A 263 -10.88 20.01 -8.30
CA ARG A 263 -12.09 19.70 -9.08
C ARG A 263 -12.16 20.48 -10.40
N THR A 264 -11.54 21.64 -10.43
CA THR A 264 -11.52 22.55 -11.60
C THR A 264 -10.09 23.05 -11.83
N ALA A 265 -9.78 23.37 -13.08
CA ALA A 265 -8.53 23.97 -13.49
C ALA A 265 -8.80 25.26 -14.27
N THR A 266 -7.93 26.26 -14.14
CA THR A 266 -7.98 27.49 -14.94
C THR A 266 -7.09 27.32 -16.16
N LEU A 267 -7.68 26.86 -17.27
CA LEU A 267 -6.99 26.64 -18.54
C LEU A 267 -6.65 27.98 -19.22
N LEU A 268 -5.45 28.11 -19.74
CA LEU A 268 -5.00 29.24 -20.55
C LEU A 268 -5.16 28.93 -22.04
N ARG A 269 -6.13 29.56 -22.68
CA ARG A 269 -6.32 29.43 -24.13
C ARG A 269 -5.89 30.69 -24.86
N THR A 270 -4.89 30.54 -25.72
CA THR A 270 -4.43 31.61 -26.59
C THR A 270 -5.21 31.56 -27.91
N ASP A 271 -5.91 32.64 -28.26
CA ASP A 271 -6.62 32.72 -29.52
C ASP A 271 -5.66 32.99 -30.69
N LYS A 272 -6.17 32.87 -31.91
CA LYS A 272 -5.37 33.12 -33.15
C LYS A 272 -4.81 34.55 -33.24
N ARG A 273 -5.22 35.45 -32.34
CA ARG A 273 -4.75 36.85 -32.28
C ARG A 273 -3.71 37.07 -31.19
N GLY A 274 -3.26 36.00 -30.52
CA GLY A 274 -2.29 36.06 -29.43
C GLY A 274 -2.85 36.52 -28.07
N THR A 275 -4.17 36.62 -27.93
CA THR A 275 -4.79 36.99 -26.66
C THR A 275 -5.07 35.72 -25.83
N THR A 276 -4.42 35.64 -24.68
CA THR A 276 -4.66 34.53 -23.74
C THR A 276 -5.91 34.83 -22.88
N ARG A 277 -6.81 33.88 -22.83
CA ARG A 277 -8.02 33.91 -22.02
C ARG A 277 -8.00 32.79 -20.99
N GLU A 278 -8.42 33.08 -19.79
CA GLU A 278 -8.63 32.12 -18.73
C GLU A 278 -10.02 31.49 -18.85
N VAL A 279 -10.06 30.17 -18.86
CA VAL A 279 -11.31 29.39 -18.92
C VAL A 279 -11.27 28.37 -17.79
N GLN A 280 -12.26 28.42 -16.89
CA GLN A 280 -12.38 27.42 -15.86
C GLN A 280 -13.05 26.16 -16.43
N ILE A 281 -12.37 25.03 -16.31
CA ILE A 281 -12.86 23.73 -16.80
C ILE A 281 -12.78 22.67 -15.67
N PRO A 282 -13.60 21.61 -15.71
CA PRO A 282 -13.39 20.43 -14.88
C PRO A 282 -11.99 19.84 -15.13
N VAL A 283 -11.33 19.32 -14.08
CA VAL A 283 -9.99 18.69 -14.23
C VAL A 283 -10.04 17.48 -15.17
N GLU A 284 -11.19 16.80 -15.24
CA GLU A 284 -11.44 15.65 -16.12
C GLU A 284 -11.33 16.01 -17.63
N ASP A 285 -11.49 17.28 -17.97
CA ASP A 285 -11.42 17.77 -19.35
C ASP A 285 -10.01 18.26 -19.75
N LEU A 286 -9.04 18.23 -18.82
CA LEU A 286 -7.63 18.57 -19.12
C LEU A 286 -6.99 17.48 -20.00
N LEU A 287 -6.23 17.94 -20.99
CA LEU A 287 -5.44 17.07 -21.87
C LEU A 287 -3.93 17.25 -21.61
N PRO A 288 -3.10 16.23 -21.87
CA PRO A 288 -1.66 16.39 -21.85
C PRO A 288 -1.20 17.50 -22.80
N GLY A 289 -0.36 18.41 -22.32
CA GLY A 289 0.11 19.58 -23.06
C GLY A 289 -0.70 20.86 -22.83
N ASP A 290 -1.86 20.78 -22.18
CA ASP A 290 -2.65 21.95 -21.80
C ASP A 290 -1.89 22.80 -20.78
N GLU A 291 -2.02 24.13 -20.90
CA GLU A 291 -1.40 25.10 -19.98
C GLU A 291 -2.46 25.66 -19.04
N PHE A 292 -2.24 25.57 -17.75
CA PHE A 292 -3.17 26.03 -16.73
C PHE A 292 -2.49 26.90 -15.67
N LEU A 293 -3.24 27.85 -15.18
CA LEU A 293 -2.81 28.79 -14.14
C LEU A 293 -3.16 28.24 -12.77
N VAL A 294 -2.22 28.37 -11.82
CA VAL A 294 -2.41 28.01 -10.40
C VAL A 294 -2.07 29.22 -9.55
N ARG A 295 -3.05 29.78 -8.88
CA ARG A 295 -2.91 30.92 -7.99
C ARG A 295 -2.49 30.50 -6.59
N PRO A 296 -1.95 31.43 -5.77
CA PRO A 296 -1.70 31.15 -4.35
C PRO A 296 -2.98 30.66 -3.64
N GLY A 297 -2.83 29.59 -2.85
CA GLY A 297 -3.95 28.94 -2.16
C GLY A 297 -4.74 27.97 -3.01
N GLU A 298 -4.45 27.82 -4.30
CA GLU A 298 -5.08 26.84 -5.17
C GLU A 298 -4.29 25.52 -5.19
N LYS A 299 -5.00 24.41 -5.40
CA LYS A 299 -4.39 23.11 -5.63
C LYS A 299 -3.97 22.98 -7.09
N ILE A 300 -2.81 22.39 -7.32
CA ILE A 300 -2.34 22.03 -8.66
C ILE A 300 -3.29 20.98 -9.23
N ALA A 301 -3.82 21.26 -10.44
CA ALA A 301 -4.91 20.47 -11.00
C ALA A 301 -4.49 19.04 -11.38
N THR A 302 -3.30 18.89 -11.97
CA THR A 302 -2.74 17.63 -12.46
C THR A 302 -1.23 17.68 -12.44
N ASP A 303 -0.56 16.54 -12.69
CA ASP A 303 0.90 16.52 -12.80
C ASP A 303 1.36 17.35 -14.00
N GLY A 304 2.41 18.11 -13.84
CA GLY A 304 2.90 19.00 -14.88
C GLY A 304 4.30 19.56 -14.65
N THR A 305 4.74 20.40 -15.59
CA THR A 305 6.00 21.14 -15.51
C THR A 305 5.70 22.64 -15.46
N VAL A 306 6.36 23.36 -14.58
CA VAL A 306 6.24 24.80 -14.48
C VAL A 306 6.86 25.45 -15.73
N ILE A 307 6.10 26.25 -16.46
CA ILE A 307 6.56 26.95 -17.66
C ILE A 307 6.73 28.47 -17.43
N ALA A 308 6.07 29.00 -16.38
CA ALA A 308 6.25 30.40 -15.98
C ALA A 308 5.90 30.57 -14.50
N GLY A 309 6.60 31.50 -13.84
CA GLY A 309 6.43 31.81 -12.44
C GLY A 309 7.38 31.07 -11.52
N SER A 310 7.34 31.41 -10.23
CA SER A 310 8.02 30.72 -9.14
C SER A 310 7.16 30.77 -7.89
N SER A 311 7.19 29.73 -7.08
CA SER A 311 6.40 29.61 -5.86
C SER A 311 6.97 28.56 -4.92
N ALA A 312 6.41 28.47 -3.72
CA ALA A 312 6.59 27.33 -2.84
C ALA A 312 5.33 26.46 -2.87
N VAL A 313 5.49 25.14 -3.01
CA VAL A 313 4.42 24.18 -3.12
C VAL A 313 4.42 23.25 -1.90
N ASP A 314 3.30 23.24 -1.17
CA ASP A 314 3.10 22.33 -0.05
C ASP A 314 2.64 20.94 -0.58
N ALA A 315 3.54 19.98 -0.50
CA ALA A 315 3.31 18.60 -0.88
C ALA A 315 2.99 17.69 0.33
N SER A 316 2.79 18.26 1.54
CA SER A 316 2.64 17.52 2.79
C SER A 316 1.54 16.46 2.77
N LEU A 317 0.47 16.68 2.01
CA LEU A 317 -0.62 15.72 1.85
C LEU A 317 -0.23 14.45 1.08
N LEU A 318 0.78 14.52 0.21
CA LEU A 318 1.26 13.40 -0.58
C LEU A 318 2.54 12.80 0.00
N THR A 319 3.50 13.66 0.36
CA THR A 319 4.80 13.24 0.88
C THR A 319 4.84 13.13 2.40
N GLY A 320 3.95 13.83 3.10
CA GLY A 320 3.97 13.96 4.56
C GLY A 320 5.05 14.90 5.10
N GLU A 321 5.76 15.64 4.23
CA GLU A 321 6.75 16.65 4.61
C GLU A 321 6.06 17.98 4.83
N SER A 322 6.30 18.62 5.99
CA SER A 322 5.62 19.85 6.36
C SER A 322 6.24 21.12 5.78
N VAL A 323 7.43 21.02 5.16
CA VAL A 323 8.14 22.18 4.59
C VAL A 323 7.77 22.30 3.12
N PRO A 324 7.20 23.44 2.67
CA PRO A 324 6.92 23.67 1.26
C PRO A 324 8.21 23.63 0.42
N VAL A 325 8.14 23.08 -0.78
CA VAL A 325 9.26 22.96 -1.74
C VAL A 325 9.21 24.15 -2.69
N GLU A 326 10.31 24.87 -2.83
CA GLU A 326 10.42 25.94 -3.83
C GLU A 326 10.46 25.34 -5.24
N VAL A 327 9.66 25.92 -6.14
CA VAL A 327 9.56 25.50 -7.55
C VAL A 327 9.69 26.71 -8.47
N SER A 328 10.36 26.50 -9.59
CA SER A 328 10.68 27.48 -10.62
C SER A 328 10.43 26.91 -12.03
N VAL A 329 10.67 27.71 -13.05
CA VAL A 329 10.50 27.27 -14.45
C VAL A 329 11.40 26.07 -14.77
N GLY A 330 10.79 25.00 -15.28
CA GLY A 330 11.42 23.73 -15.58
C GLY A 330 11.19 22.63 -14.52
N ASP A 331 10.75 23.00 -13.31
CA ASP A 331 10.51 22.02 -12.24
C ASP A 331 9.20 21.27 -12.45
N ALA A 332 9.20 20.01 -12.06
CA ALA A 332 8.00 19.16 -12.06
C ALA A 332 7.14 19.43 -10.81
N VAL A 333 5.83 19.47 -11.02
CA VAL A 333 4.85 19.63 -9.93
C VAL A 333 3.79 18.52 -9.99
N THR A 334 3.32 18.11 -8.82
CA THR A 334 2.37 17.00 -8.69
C THR A 334 0.96 17.51 -8.43
N GLY A 335 -0.02 16.90 -9.09
CA GLY A 335 -1.43 17.18 -8.83
C GLY A 335 -1.83 17.01 -7.38
N ALA A 336 -2.83 17.76 -6.91
CA ALA A 336 -3.34 17.80 -5.53
C ALA A 336 -2.43 18.49 -4.50
N THR A 337 -1.18 18.87 -4.83
CA THR A 337 -0.34 19.70 -3.95
C THR A 337 -0.85 21.15 -3.92
N LEU A 338 -0.57 21.88 -2.86
CA LEU A 338 -1.08 23.24 -2.64
C LEU A 338 -0.04 24.29 -3.00
N ASN A 339 -0.37 25.17 -3.92
CA ASN A 339 0.45 26.33 -4.21
C ASN A 339 0.33 27.38 -3.10
N THR A 340 1.44 27.81 -2.48
CA THR A 340 1.37 28.63 -1.26
C THR A 340 1.58 30.12 -1.48
N SER A 341 2.46 30.55 -2.40
CA SER A 341 2.92 31.95 -2.44
C SER A 341 2.79 32.61 -3.81
N GLY A 342 3.51 32.13 -4.83
CA GLY A 342 3.55 32.71 -6.16
C GLY A 342 2.43 32.21 -7.08
N SER A 343 2.32 32.77 -8.26
CA SER A 343 1.45 32.26 -9.33
C SER A 343 2.26 31.44 -10.29
N LEU A 344 1.79 30.24 -10.61
CA LEU A 344 2.45 29.29 -11.50
C LEU A 344 1.63 29.08 -12.77
N THR A 345 2.28 29.07 -13.92
CA THR A 345 1.72 28.48 -15.12
C THR A 345 2.33 27.12 -15.32
N VAL A 346 1.51 26.11 -15.39
CA VAL A 346 1.92 24.70 -15.46
C VAL A 346 1.44 24.09 -16.76
N ARG A 347 2.30 23.35 -17.45
CA ARG A 347 1.92 22.51 -18.60
C ARG A 347 1.64 21.09 -18.12
N ALA A 348 0.43 20.60 -18.35
CA ALA A 348 0.03 19.25 -17.98
C ALA A 348 0.90 18.19 -18.68
N THR A 349 1.48 17.30 -17.91
CA THR A 349 2.27 16.16 -18.42
C THR A 349 1.49 14.85 -18.31
N ARG A 350 0.72 14.67 -17.25
CA ARG A 350 -0.12 13.49 -17.01
C ARG A 350 -1.49 13.94 -16.54
N VAL A 351 -2.56 13.26 -17.00
CA VAL A 351 -3.94 13.58 -16.67
C VAL A 351 -4.74 12.32 -16.34
N GLY A 352 -5.86 12.46 -15.62
CA GLY A 352 -6.77 11.36 -15.31
C GLY A 352 -6.09 10.22 -14.51
N SER A 353 -6.23 8.99 -15.00
CA SER A 353 -5.66 7.78 -14.36
C SER A 353 -4.13 7.73 -14.37
N GLU A 354 -3.47 8.49 -15.24
CA GLU A 354 -2.02 8.50 -15.34
C GLU A 354 -1.35 9.41 -14.29
N THR A 355 -2.12 10.21 -13.54
CA THR A 355 -1.56 11.09 -12.51
C THR A 355 -0.97 10.31 -11.35
N THR A 356 0.03 10.90 -10.71
CA THR A 356 0.67 10.33 -9.50
C THR A 356 -0.36 10.02 -8.42
N LEU A 357 -1.34 10.92 -8.18
CA LEU A 357 -2.41 10.69 -7.21
C LEU A 357 -3.30 9.49 -7.58
N ALA A 358 -3.67 9.34 -8.84
CA ALA A 358 -4.47 8.20 -9.30
C ALA A 358 -3.71 6.88 -9.13
N LYS A 359 -2.44 6.83 -9.56
CA LYS A 359 -1.56 5.66 -9.36
C LYS A 359 -1.38 5.29 -7.88
N MET A 360 -1.24 6.29 -6.98
CA MET A 360 -1.24 6.05 -5.54
C MET A 360 -2.53 5.40 -5.06
N GLY A 361 -3.67 5.90 -5.53
CA GLY A 361 -4.98 5.33 -5.22
C GLY A 361 -5.12 3.88 -5.66
N GLU A 362 -4.67 3.56 -6.87
CA GLU A 362 -4.66 2.18 -7.39
C GLU A 362 -3.76 1.25 -6.58
N LEU A 363 -2.55 1.69 -6.20
CA LEU A 363 -1.66 0.89 -5.35
C LEU A 363 -2.28 0.59 -3.99
N VAL A 364 -2.90 1.57 -3.35
CA VAL A 364 -3.59 1.37 -2.06
C VAL A 364 -4.81 0.46 -2.22
N ALA A 365 -5.57 0.58 -3.29
CA ALA A 365 -6.70 -0.30 -3.61
C ALA A 365 -6.23 -1.74 -3.85
N ALA A 366 -5.19 -1.94 -4.66
CA ALA A 366 -4.60 -3.26 -4.93
C ALA A 366 -4.07 -3.94 -3.66
N ALA A 367 -3.48 -3.16 -2.74
CA ALA A 367 -3.04 -3.67 -1.44
C ALA A 367 -4.20 -4.25 -0.61
N GLN A 368 -5.39 -3.67 -0.73
CA GLN A 368 -6.57 -4.11 -0.01
C GLN A 368 -7.26 -5.32 -0.68
N GLU A 369 -7.09 -5.51 -1.98
CA GLU A 369 -7.68 -6.62 -2.73
C GLU A 369 -6.94 -7.94 -2.55
N THR A 370 -5.64 -7.90 -2.25
CA THR A 370 -4.83 -9.12 -2.08
C THR A 370 -4.92 -9.68 -0.66
N LYS A 371 -5.05 -11.01 -0.55
CA LYS A 371 -5.06 -11.69 0.76
C LYS A 371 -3.68 -12.18 1.14
N ALA A 372 -3.23 -11.77 2.32
CA ALA A 372 -2.04 -12.35 2.95
C ALA A 372 -2.20 -13.86 3.17
N PRO A 373 -1.13 -14.66 3.08
CA PRO A 373 -1.14 -16.10 3.36
C PRO A 373 -1.76 -16.45 4.72
N ILE A 374 -1.50 -15.64 5.76
CA ILE A 374 -2.08 -15.82 7.10
C ILE A 374 -3.60 -15.67 7.11
N ALA A 375 -4.18 -14.80 6.27
CA ALA A 375 -5.63 -14.67 6.14
C ALA A 375 -6.24 -15.91 5.48
N ARG A 376 -5.58 -16.47 4.45
CA ARG A 376 -6.00 -17.73 3.81
C ARG A 376 -5.96 -18.90 4.77
N LEU A 377 -4.97 -18.95 5.67
CA LEU A 377 -4.89 -19.95 6.72
C LEU A 377 -6.07 -19.84 7.71
N ALA A 378 -6.37 -18.62 8.16
CA ALA A 378 -7.51 -18.36 9.05
C ALA A 378 -8.85 -18.78 8.44
N ASP A 379 -9.06 -18.49 7.13
CA ASP A 379 -10.26 -18.92 6.41
C ASP A 379 -10.37 -20.45 6.33
N ARG A 380 -9.27 -21.16 6.10
CA ARG A 380 -9.23 -22.65 6.05
C ARG A 380 -9.55 -23.25 7.41
N VAL A 381 -8.96 -22.71 8.48
CA VAL A 381 -9.23 -23.16 9.86
C VAL A 381 -10.70 -22.96 10.19
N SER A 382 -11.30 -21.82 9.87
CA SER A 382 -12.74 -21.54 10.07
C SER A 382 -13.65 -22.54 9.38
N ALA A 383 -13.32 -22.93 8.15
CA ALA A 383 -14.12 -23.88 7.37
C ALA A 383 -14.18 -25.29 7.99
N ILE A 384 -13.14 -25.68 8.73
CA ILE A 384 -13.07 -26.96 9.44
C ILE A 384 -13.69 -26.83 10.83
N PHE A 385 -13.52 -25.69 11.50
CA PHE A 385 -13.94 -25.44 12.86
C PHE A 385 -15.46 -25.53 13.05
N VAL A 386 -16.27 -24.93 12.17
CA VAL A 386 -17.72 -24.88 12.30
C VAL A 386 -18.37 -26.29 12.27
N PRO A 387 -18.05 -27.21 11.34
CA PRO A 387 -18.54 -28.60 11.42
C PRO A 387 -18.15 -29.31 12.71
N ILE A 388 -16.92 -29.11 13.20
CA ILE A 388 -16.46 -29.73 14.46
C ILE A 388 -17.32 -29.25 15.62
N ILE A 389 -17.63 -27.97 15.69
CA ILE A 389 -18.46 -27.40 16.76
C ILE A 389 -19.89 -27.94 16.73
N LEU A 390 -20.48 -28.14 15.55
CA LEU A 390 -21.79 -28.77 15.43
C LEU A 390 -21.79 -30.20 16.04
N VAL A 391 -20.72 -30.95 15.76
CA VAL A 391 -20.55 -32.29 16.36
C VAL A 391 -20.36 -32.21 17.88
N ILE A 392 -19.51 -31.31 18.38
CA ILE A 392 -19.28 -31.11 19.82
C ILE A 392 -20.58 -30.71 20.50
N SER A 393 -21.36 -29.79 19.94
CA SER A 393 -22.65 -29.39 20.51
C SER A 393 -23.64 -30.56 20.58
N LEU A 394 -23.72 -31.37 19.53
CA LEU A 394 -24.57 -32.58 19.52
C LEU A 394 -24.11 -33.61 20.56
N LEU A 395 -22.79 -33.85 20.66
CA LEU A 395 -22.22 -34.75 21.66
C LEU A 395 -22.45 -34.22 23.07
N THR A 396 -22.38 -32.90 23.30
CA THR A 396 -22.70 -32.26 24.59
C THR A 396 -24.15 -32.48 24.93
N LEU A 397 -25.08 -32.28 23.99
CA LEU A 397 -26.51 -32.53 24.19
C LEU A 397 -26.75 -33.97 24.63
N ILE A 398 -26.25 -34.93 23.82
CA ILE A 398 -26.41 -36.35 24.10
C ILE A 398 -25.76 -36.76 25.42
N GLY A 399 -24.55 -36.28 25.69
CA GLY A 399 -23.81 -36.58 26.92
C GLY A 399 -24.59 -36.17 28.17
N TRP A 400 -25.10 -34.91 28.20
CA TRP A 400 -25.92 -34.44 29.31
C TRP A 400 -27.24 -35.19 29.45
N LEU A 401 -27.92 -35.51 28.32
CA LEU A 401 -29.18 -36.31 28.37
C LEU A 401 -28.95 -37.70 28.95
N VAL A 402 -27.82 -38.33 28.63
CA VAL A 402 -27.49 -39.69 29.12
C VAL A 402 -27.06 -39.68 30.59
N VAL A 403 -26.23 -38.66 30.97
CA VAL A 403 -25.62 -38.62 32.31
C VAL A 403 -26.58 -38.07 33.34
N SER A 404 -27.28 -36.95 33.06
CA SER A 404 -28.11 -36.26 34.04
C SER A 404 -29.62 -36.43 33.85
N HIS A 405 -30.08 -36.84 32.68
CA HIS A 405 -31.47 -36.89 32.25
C HIS A 405 -32.18 -35.52 32.37
N ASP A 406 -31.39 -34.42 32.54
CA ASP A 406 -31.85 -33.03 32.66
C ASP A 406 -31.89 -32.38 31.30
N VAL A 407 -33.05 -32.37 30.66
CA VAL A 407 -33.24 -31.82 29.32
C VAL A 407 -32.91 -30.32 29.25
N PRO A 408 -33.38 -29.45 30.18
CA PRO A 408 -33.00 -28.05 30.28
C PRO A 408 -31.49 -27.83 30.29
N ARG A 409 -30.76 -28.56 31.12
CA ARG A 409 -29.33 -28.44 31.31
C ARG A 409 -28.55 -28.90 30.07
N ALA A 410 -28.96 -30.04 29.51
CA ALA A 410 -28.41 -30.56 28.23
C ALA A 410 -28.55 -29.54 27.12
N PHE A 411 -29.71 -28.92 27.01
CA PHE A 411 -30.05 -27.95 26.01
C PHE A 411 -29.25 -26.65 26.20
N ASN A 412 -29.18 -26.11 27.42
CA ASN A 412 -28.40 -24.93 27.74
C ASN A 412 -26.91 -25.10 27.40
N ALA A 413 -26.31 -26.23 27.75
CA ALA A 413 -24.91 -26.52 27.44
C ALA A 413 -24.68 -26.61 25.93
N ALA A 414 -25.54 -27.30 25.20
CA ALA A 414 -25.40 -27.44 23.73
C ALA A 414 -25.55 -26.11 23.00
N VAL A 415 -26.53 -25.29 23.36
CA VAL A 415 -26.73 -23.96 22.77
C VAL A 415 -25.59 -23.04 23.16
N SER A 416 -25.08 -23.09 24.41
CA SER A 416 -23.92 -22.31 24.83
C SER A 416 -22.69 -22.65 24.00
N VAL A 417 -22.44 -23.93 23.68
CA VAL A 417 -21.37 -24.36 22.78
C VAL A 417 -21.54 -23.76 21.37
N LEU A 418 -22.76 -23.82 20.80
CA LEU A 418 -23.03 -23.25 19.48
C LEU A 418 -22.76 -21.74 19.44
N VAL A 419 -23.21 -21.03 20.47
CA VAL A 419 -23.08 -19.57 20.52
C VAL A 419 -21.63 -19.16 20.73
N ILE A 420 -20.94 -19.67 21.77
CA ILE A 420 -19.58 -19.22 22.11
C ILE A 420 -18.56 -19.56 21.05
N ALA A 421 -18.77 -20.60 20.29
CA ALA A 421 -17.84 -21.07 19.27
C ALA A 421 -17.86 -20.24 17.98
N CYS A 422 -18.71 -19.21 17.87
CA CYS A 422 -18.72 -18.34 16.71
C CYS A 422 -17.41 -17.55 16.57
N PRO A 423 -16.56 -17.78 15.56
CA PRO A 423 -15.32 -17.03 15.39
C PRO A 423 -15.56 -15.68 14.70
N CYS A 424 -16.52 -14.88 15.22
CA CYS A 424 -16.97 -13.64 14.56
C CYS A 424 -15.82 -12.64 14.38
N ALA A 425 -14.91 -12.52 15.36
CA ALA A 425 -13.75 -11.63 15.30
C ALA A 425 -12.68 -12.07 14.28
N LEU A 426 -12.66 -13.36 13.90
CA LEU A 426 -11.63 -13.90 12.99
C LEU A 426 -11.70 -13.27 11.60
N GLY A 427 -12.91 -13.10 11.05
CA GLY A 427 -13.12 -12.48 9.75
C GLY A 427 -12.69 -11.02 9.69
N LEU A 428 -12.57 -10.34 10.86
CA LEU A 428 -12.14 -8.95 10.98
C LEU A 428 -10.64 -8.81 11.29
N ALA A 429 -10.03 -9.84 11.86
CA ALA A 429 -8.69 -9.77 12.43
C ALA A 429 -7.62 -9.26 11.43
N THR A 430 -7.64 -9.74 10.20
CA THR A 430 -6.70 -9.34 9.15
C THR A 430 -7.12 -8.04 8.43
N PRO A 431 -8.35 -7.91 7.90
CA PRO A 431 -8.72 -6.74 7.11
C PRO A 431 -8.64 -5.42 7.90
N THR A 432 -9.08 -5.40 9.15
CA THR A 432 -9.07 -4.16 9.95
C THR A 432 -7.65 -3.70 10.29
N ALA A 433 -6.75 -4.63 10.61
CA ALA A 433 -5.36 -4.29 10.89
C ALA A 433 -4.62 -3.87 9.62
N LEU A 434 -4.88 -4.55 8.48
CA LEU A 434 -4.33 -4.18 7.18
C LEU A 434 -4.76 -2.78 6.78
N LEU A 435 -6.06 -2.49 6.82
CA LEU A 435 -6.61 -1.17 6.49
C LEU A 435 -6.03 -0.06 7.39
N ALA A 436 -5.91 -0.31 8.71
CA ALA A 436 -5.33 0.66 9.63
C ALA A 436 -3.83 0.87 9.37
N GLY A 437 -3.08 -0.20 9.08
CA GLY A 437 -1.66 -0.16 8.80
C GLY A 437 -1.34 0.51 7.46
N THR A 438 -2.02 0.09 6.37
CA THR A 438 -1.82 0.70 5.04
C THR A 438 -2.31 2.14 4.99
N GLY A 439 -3.43 2.45 5.65
CA GLY A 439 -3.93 3.83 5.76
C GLY A 439 -2.96 4.73 6.53
N ARG A 440 -2.32 4.22 7.60
CA ARG A 440 -1.27 4.97 8.29
C ARG A 440 0.00 5.09 7.45
N GLY A 441 0.39 4.01 6.74
CA GLY A 441 1.50 4.02 5.80
C GLY A 441 1.34 5.12 4.75
N SER A 442 0.17 5.20 4.12
CA SER A 442 -0.14 6.23 3.13
C SER A 442 0.01 7.66 3.69
N GLN A 443 -0.43 7.92 4.93
CA GLN A 443 -0.22 9.22 5.61
C GLN A 443 1.26 9.52 5.89
N LEU A 444 2.10 8.50 5.99
CA LEU A 444 3.54 8.61 6.16
C LEU A 444 4.30 8.60 4.82
N GLY A 445 3.59 8.62 3.69
CA GLY A 445 4.19 8.52 2.36
C GLY A 445 4.72 7.10 2.05
N ILE A 446 4.20 6.06 2.69
CA ILE A 446 4.60 4.66 2.50
C ILE A 446 3.44 3.91 1.88
N LEU A 447 3.59 3.48 0.61
CA LEU A 447 2.59 2.73 -0.12
C LEU A 447 2.99 1.26 -0.17
N ILE A 448 2.12 0.38 0.32
CA ILE A 448 2.33 -1.08 0.33
C ILE A 448 1.45 -1.68 -0.75
N ARG A 449 2.04 -2.37 -1.72
CA ARG A 449 1.35 -2.88 -2.91
C ARG A 449 0.42 -4.07 -2.63
N ASN A 450 0.78 -4.92 -1.68
CA ASN A 450 -0.04 -6.08 -1.34
C ASN A 450 0.17 -6.54 0.11
N ALA A 451 -0.79 -7.28 0.65
CA ALA A 451 -0.76 -7.76 2.01
C ALA A 451 0.34 -8.81 2.29
N GLN A 452 0.86 -9.47 1.25
CA GLN A 452 1.94 -10.47 1.37
C GLN A 452 3.26 -9.81 1.76
N VAL A 453 3.48 -8.56 1.35
CA VAL A 453 4.65 -7.74 1.70
C VAL A 453 4.87 -7.68 3.21
N LEU A 454 3.79 -7.63 4.02
CA LEU A 454 3.89 -7.62 5.47
C LEU A 454 4.58 -8.87 6.04
N GLU A 455 4.35 -10.03 5.42
CA GLU A 455 4.98 -11.29 5.82
C GLU A 455 6.43 -11.34 5.34
N THR A 456 6.68 -10.96 4.09
CA THR A 456 8.03 -10.91 3.51
C THR A 456 8.93 -9.96 4.29
N THR A 457 8.44 -8.78 4.67
CA THR A 457 9.18 -7.79 5.49
C THR A 457 9.68 -8.37 6.83
N HIS A 458 9.00 -9.38 7.36
CA HIS A 458 9.42 -10.02 8.62
C HIS A 458 10.55 -11.03 8.41
N THR A 459 10.69 -11.59 7.23
CA THR A 459 11.68 -12.62 6.91
C THR A 459 13.00 -12.07 6.36
N VAL A 460 13.00 -10.85 5.84
CA VAL A 460 14.18 -10.17 5.31
C VAL A 460 15.26 -10.03 6.39
N ASN A 461 16.51 -10.34 6.04
CA ASN A 461 17.70 -10.24 6.88
C ASN A 461 18.84 -9.45 6.25
N ARG A 462 18.82 -9.24 4.92
CA ARG A 462 19.73 -8.34 4.21
C ARG A 462 18.97 -7.28 3.45
N ILE A 463 19.51 -6.05 3.41
CA ILE A 463 18.95 -4.95 2.63
C ILE A 463 20.02 -4.37 1.72
N VAL A 464 19.81 -4.53 0.43
CA VAL A 464 20.68 -4.00 -0.61
C VAL A 464 20.19 -2.61 -0.98
N LEU A 465 21.08 -1.64 -0.91
CA LEU A 465 20.80 -0.23 -1.15
C LEU A 465 21.55 0.19 -2.41
N ASP A 466 20.87 0.71 -3.39
CA ASP A 466 21.53 1.43 -4.47
C ASP A 466 22.22 2.67 -3.90
N LYS A 467 23.32 3.10 -4.49
CA LYS A 467 24.03 4.30 -4.04
C LYS A 467 23.28 5.57 -4.48
N THR A 468 23.15 5.74 -5.80
CA THR A 468 22.76 7.02 -6.43
C THR A 468 21.27 7.28 -6.23
N GLY A 469 20.90 8.47 -5.71
CA GLY A 469 19.50 8.83 -5.46
C GLY A 469 18.87 8.13 -4.24
N THR A 470 19.45 7.01 -3.75
CA THR A 470 19.01 6.27 -2.58
C THR A 470 19.84 6.66 -1.35
N VAL A 471 21.10 6.23 -1.26
CA VAL A 471 22.00 6.57 -0.14
C VAL A 471 22.56 7.99 -0.27
N THR A 472 22.72 8.45 -1.50
CA THR A 472 23.25 9.78 -1.84
C THR A 472 22.15 10.67 -2.42
N GLU A 473 22.43 11.97 -2.55
CA GLU A 473 21.50 12.95 -3.12
C GLU A 473 21.18 12.69 -4.59
N GLY A 474 22.03 11.92 -5.31
CA GLY A 474 21.90 11.64 -6.74
C GLY A 474 22.24 12.83 -7.63
N THR A 475 22.66 13.93 -7.03
CA THR A 475 23.08 15.16 -7.74
C THR A 475 24.57 15.32 -7.62
N MET A 476 25.26 15.10 -8.74
CA MET A 476 26.70 15.33 -8.82
C MET A 476 27.01 16.82 -8.68
N ARG A 477 28.02 17.13 -7.87
CA ARG A 477 28.55 18.50 -7.73
C ARG A 477 30.05 18.49 -7.98
N VAL A 478 30.57 19.53 -8.65
CA VAL A 478 32.02 19.71 -8.79
C VAL A 478 32.61 20.07 -7.43
N ALA A 479 33.39 19.16 -6.88
CA ALA A 479 34.04 19.31 -5.57
C ALA A 479 35.46 19.93 -5.71
N ARG A 480 36.21 19.51 -6.74
CA ARG A 480 37.56 20.02 -7.03
C ARG A 480 37.74 20.12 -8.53
N PHE A 481 38.43 21.11 -8.98
CA PHE A 481 38.91 21.20 -10.36
C PHE A 481 40.21 22.02 -10.45
N GLY A 482 40.96 21.81 -11.51
CA GLY A 482 42.15 22.59 -11.78
C GLY A 482 43.19 21.87 -12.61
N THR A 483 44.33 22.54 -12.77
CA THR A 483 45.54 21.91 -13.37
C THR A 483 46.11 20.86 -12.43
N PHE A 484 47.00 19.99 -12.90
CA PHE A 484 47.66 18.99 -12.03
C PHE A 484 48.55 19.62 -10.95
N ASP A 485 48.88 20.91 -11.07
CA ASP A 485 49.66 21.63 -10.05
C ASP A 485 48.76 22.48 -9.11
N ASP A 486 47.50 22.72 -9.47
CA ASP A 486 46.53 23.56 -8.74
C ASP A 486 45.17 22.85 -8.65
N PHE A 487 45.15 21.59 -8.16
CA PHE A 487 43.95 20.78 -7.97
C PHE A 487 43.46 20.91 -6.52
N THR A 488 42.58 21.89 -6.29
CA THR A 488 42.15 22.24 -4.94
C THR A 488 40.64 22.22 -4.82
N GLU A 489 40.16 22.06 -3.58
CA GLU A 489 38.74 22.04 -3.24
C GLU A 489 38.08 23.36 -3.64
N VAL A 490 36.79 23.26 -4.06
CA VAL A 490 35.95 24.42 -4.39
C VAL A 490 35.12 24.76 -3.17
N THR A 491 35.34 25.94 -2.63
CA THR A 491 34.48 26.54 -1.59
C THR A 491 33.82 27.79 -2.12
N ALA A 492 32.73 28.24 -1.52
CA ALA A 492 32.07 29.50 -1.91
C ALA A 492 33.04 30.71 -1.91
N ASP A 493 34.05 30.70 -1.00
CA ASP A 493 35.01 31.77 -0.84
C ASP A 493 36.14 31.73 -1.87
N ASN A 494 36.48 30.57 -2.46
CA ASN A 494 37.62 30.43 -3.36
C ASN A 494 37.23 30.17 -4.82
N ALA A 495 35.96 29.93 -5.12
CA ALA A 495 35.49 29.70 -6.49
C ALA A 495 35.94 30.84 -7.43
N SER A 496 35.79 32.08 -7.01
CA SER A 496 36.19 33.28 -7.78
C SER A 496 37.69 33.60 -7.78
N SER A 497 38.50 32.89 -6.98
CA SER A 497 39.96 33.10 -6.86
C SER A 497 40.83 32.07 -7.56
N LYS A 498 40.24 31.16 -8.31
CA LYS A 498 40.96 30.14 -9.10
C LYS A 498 41.80 30.75 -10.20
N SER A 499 42.89 30.07 -10.57
CA SER A 499 43.76 30.53 -11.66
C SER A 499 43.03 30.56 -12.99
N GLU A 500 43.34 31.51 -13.87
CA GLU A 500 42.74 31.61 -15.21
C GLU A 500 42.92 30.34 -16.01
N ARG A 501 44.01 29.58 -15.79
CA ARG A 501 44.24 28.29 -16.40
C ARG A 501 43.24 27.23 -15.96
N SER A 502 42.99 27.16 -14.65
CA SER A 502 42.01 26.19 -14.07
C SER A 502 40.60 26.50 -14.58
N VAL A 503 40.23 27.79 -14.61
CA VAL A 503 38.92 28.23 -15.14
C VAL A 503 38.81 27.91 -16.65
N SER A 504 39.85 28.13 -17.43
CA SER A 504 39.87 27.77 -18.86
C SER A 504 39.68 26.28 -19.11
N ILE A 505 40.29 25.41 -18.29
CA ILE A 505 40.11 23.96 -18.38
C ILE A 505 38.67 23.56 -18.07
N LEU A 506 38.08 24.12 -17.02
CA LEU A 506 36.70 23.85 -16.66
C LEU A 506 35.73 24.35 -17.73
N SER A 507 35.94 25.54 -18.31
CA SER A 507 35.07 26.10 -19.34
C SER A 507 35.19 25.29 -20.66
N ASP A 508 36.38 24.85 -21.05
CA ASP A 508 36.58 24.02 -22.22
C ASP A 508 35.90 22.64 -22.03
N ALA A 509 36.03 22.01 -20.84
CA ALA A 509 35.39 20.77 -20.53
C ALA A 509 33.85 20.90 -20.49
N ALA A 510 33.36 21.97 -19.87
CA ALA A 510 31.92 22.23 -19.76
C ALA A 510 31.24 22.42 -21.12
N ALA A 511 31.94 23.08 -22.06
CA ALA A 511 31.42 23.29 -23.41
C ALA A 511 31.21 21.99 -24.17
N VAL A 512 32.13 21.01 -24.05
CA VAL A 512 31.98 19.71 -24.68
C VAL A 512 30.95 18.86 -23.93
N GLU A 513 30.98 18.86 -22.59
CA GLU A 513 30.07 18.12 -21.76
C GLU A 513 28.60 18.62 -21.85
N ALA A 514 28.37 19.90 -22.18
CA ALA A 514 27.04 20.45 -22.41
C ALA A 514 26.24 19.73 -23.52
N LEU A 515 26.91 18.97 -24.37
CA LEU A 515 26.29 18.16 -25.44
C LEU A 515 26.04 16.70 -25.01
N SER A 516 26.44 16.33 -23.81
CA SER A 516 26.28 14.98 -23.29
C SER A 516 25.12 14.92 -22.26
N GLU A 517 24.31 13.88 -22.37
CA GLU A 517 23.20 13.59 -21.41
C GLU A 517 23.66 12.92 -20.10
N HIS A 518 24.97 12.73 -19.94
CA HIS A 518 25.49 12.04 -18.76
C HIS A 518 25.39 12.91 -17.48
N PRO A 519 25.04 12.40 -16.29
CA PRO A 519 24.93 13.18 -15.04
C PRO A 519 26.19 13.95 -14.66
N ILE A 520 27.38 13.39 -14.92
CA ILE A 520 28.68 14.06 -14.73
C ILE A 520 28.78 15.29 -15.65
N ALA A 521 28.34 15.14 -16.89
CA ALA A 521 28.37 16.20 -17.90
C ALA A 521 27.49 17.38 -17.49
N HIS A 522 26.26 17.11 -17.11
CA HIS A 522 25.34 18.13 -16.61
C HIS A 522 25.88 18.87 -15.38
N ALA A 523 26.53 18.14 -14.45
CA ALA A 523 27.13 18.76 -13.25
C ALA A 523 28.29 19.72 -13.61
N ILE A 524 29.16 19.31 -14.54
CA ILE A 524 30.29 20.14 -14.98
C ILE A 524 29.76 21.37 -15.74
N ALA A 525 28.85 21.19 -16.69
CA ALA A 525 28.29 22.26 -17.48
C ALA A 525 27.53 23.29 -16.62
N ARG A 526 26.68 22.83 -15.70
CA ARG A 526 25.95 23.69 -14.77
C ARG A 526 26.89 24.48 -13.88
N PHE A 527 27.83 23.80 -13.22
CA PHE A 527 28.77 24.47 -12.32
C PHE A 527 29.61 25.54 -13.02
N ALA A 528 30.11 25.25 -14.23
CA ALA A 528 30.87 26.21 -15.00
C ALA A 528 30.04 27.43 -15.40
N THR A 529 28.81 27.21 -15.85
CA THR A 529 27.89 28.29 -16.25
C THR A 529 27.50 29.18 -15.08
N GLU A 530 27.17 28.62 -13.92
CA GLU A 530 26.75 29.37 -12.73
C GLU A 530 27.87 30.22 -12.11
N ASN A 531 29.12 29.73 -12.14
CA ASN A 531 30.22 30.38 -11.43
C ASN A 531 31.16 31.19 -12.35
N TYR A 532 31.24 30.85 -13.63
CA TYR A 532 32.22 31.46 -14.56
C TYR A 532 31.62 31.93 -15.88
N GLY A 533 30.33 31.68 -16.11
CA GLY A 533 29.65 31.99 -17.37
C GLY A 533 29.77 30.89 -18.43
N ALA A 534 28.91 30.95 -19.44
CA ALA A 534 28.91 29.99 -20.53
C ALA A 534 30.12 30.19 -21.47
N PHE A 535 30.61 29.12 -22.09
CA PHE A 535 31.61 29.19 -23.14
C PHE A 535 31.05 29.95 -24.34
N LEU A 536 31.80 30.97 -24.80
CA LEU A 536 31.44 31.75 -25.99
C LEU A 536 32.09 31.14 -27.24
N GLY A 537 31.34 30.32 -27.96
CA GLY A 537 31.77 29.63 -29.15
C GLY A 537 30.89 28.46 -29.55
N THR A 538 31.32 27.69 -30.54
CA THR A 538 30.62 26.48 -31.01
C THR A 538 31.48 25.23 -30.75
N VAL A 539 30.81 24.09 -30.58
CA VAL A 539 31.46 22.78 -30.48
C VAL A 539 31.15 22.02 -31.80
N GLU A 540 32.20 21.63 -32.48
CA GLU A 540 32.13 20.82 -33.70
C GLU A 540 32.66 19.41 -33.44
N ASN A 541 32.30 18.44 -34.27
CA ASN A 541 32.81 17.06 -34.22
C ASN A 541 32.68 16.40 -32.83
N PHE A 542 31.54 16.65 -32.15
CA PHE A 542 31.24 16.02 -30.87
C PHE A 542 31.09 14.51 -31.03
N GLU A 543 31.75 13.77 -30.15
CA GLU A 543 31.61 12.31 -30.05
C GLU A 543 31.60 11.88 -28.60
N GLY A 544 30.53 11.17 -28.17
CA GLY A 544 30.43 10.52 -26.87
C GLY A 544 30.64 9.01 -27.01
N VAL A 545 31.54 8.46 -26.20
CA VAL A 545 31.83 7.02 -26.16
C VAL A 545 31.85 6.56 -24.70
N PRO A 546 31.70 5.25 -24.43
CA PRO A 546 31.82 4.75 -23.07
C PRO A 546 33.14 5.19 -22.41
N GLY A 547 33.02 5.93 -21.29
CA GLY A 547 34.18 6.43 -20.54
C GLY A 547 34.61 7.88 -20.83
N GLY A 548 34.05 8.53 -21.82
CA GLY A 548 34.39 9.95 -22.08
C GLY A 548 33.76 10.57 -23.29
N VAL A 549 34.01 11.87 -23.44
CA VAL A 549 33.55 12.69 -24.57
C VAL A 549 34.71 13.42 -25.22
N ARG A 550 34.59 13.76 -26.51
CA ARG A 550 35.49 14.66 -27.21
C ARG A 550 34.73 15.64 -28.11
N GLY A 551 35.33 16.80 -28.36
CA GLY A 551 34.79 17.80 -29.26
C GLY A 551 35.82 18.86 -29.62
N GLU A 552 35.63 19.49 -30.74
CA GLU A 552 36.44 20.62 -31.21
C GLU A 552 35.77 21.94 -30.86
N LEU A 553 36.42 22.75 -30.01
CA LEU A 553 35.94 24.08 -29.63
C LEU A 553 36.42 25.12 -30.65
N VAL A 554 35.48 25.90 -31.15
CA VAL A 554 35.71 27.07 -32.01
C VAL A 554 35.26 28.33 -31.25
N PRO A 555 36.18 29.12 -30.64
CA PRO A 555 35.86 30.35 -29.94
C PRO A 555 35.22 31.40 -30.85
N ALA A 556 34.24 32.19 -30.33
CA ALA A 556 33.51 33.19 -31.10
C ALA A 556 34.38 34.37 -31.57
N ASP A 557 35.51 34.68 -30.89
CA ASP A 557 36.29 35.91 -31.06
C ASP A 557 37.60 35.71 -31.84
N THR A 558 37.82 34.58 -32.52
CA THR A 558 39.10 34.28 -33.19
C THR A 558 38.93 33.74 -34.61
N ASP A 559 39.77 34.22 -35.52
CA ASP A 559 39.81 33.85 -36.94
C ASP A 559 40.27 32.40 -37.18
N GLY A 560 39.58 31.42 -36.62
CA GLY A 560 39.74 29.98 -36.95
C GLY A 560 41.07 29.31 -36.57
N GLU A 561 42.15 30.07 -36.29
CA GLU A 561 43.47 29.51 -35.92
C GLU A 561 43.56 28.97 -34.47
N SER A 562 42.53 29.19 -33.62
CA SER A 562 42.51 28.79 -32.22
C SER A 562 41.60 27.59 -31.91
N ARG A 563 41.33 26.72 -32.91
CA ARG A 563 40.57 25.47 -32.65
C ARG A 563 41.27 24.63 -31.61
N ARG A 564 40.48 24.13 -30.64
CA ARG A 564 40.97 23.29 -29.55
C ARG A 564 40.24 21.97 -29.57
N LEU A 565 40.94 20.86 -29.69
CA LEU A 565 40.39 19.55 -29.43
C LEU A 565 40.41 19.33 -27.91
N VAL A 566 39.27 19.01 -27.32
CA VAL A 566 39.11 18.72 -25.89
C VAL A 566 38.57 17.34 -25.71
N LEU A 567 39.20 16.58 -24.82
CA LEU A 567 38.78 15.26 -24.39
C LEU A 567 38.52 15.30 -22.86
N VAL A 568 37.41 14.79 -22.44
CA VAL A 568 37.03 14.65 -21.00
C VAL A 568 36.62 13.24 -20.73
N GLY A 569 37.19 12.59 -19.74
CA GLY A 569 36.80 11.22 -19.41
C GLY A 569 37.74 10.51 -18.44
N THR A 570 37.60 9.19 -18.39
CA THR A 570 38.40 8.32 -17.51
C THR A 570 39.83 8.22 -18.04
N PRO A 571 40.80 7.84 -17.19
CA PRO A 571 42.19 7.59 -17.63
C PRO A 571 42.26 6.56 -18.74
N GLU A 572 41.43 5.53 -18.73
CA GLU A 572 41.37 4.46 -19.70
C GLU A 572 40.90 5.00 -21.06
N TYR A 573 39.89 5.86 -21.05
CA TYR A 573 39.43 6.54 -22.27
C TYR A 573 40.52 7.43 -22.88
N LEU A 574 41.18 8.24 -22.04
CA LEU A 574 42.27 9.13 -22.52
C LEU A 574 43.43 8.31 -23.12
N LEU A 575 43.80 7.19 -22.49
CA LEU A 575 44.83 6.29 -22.97
C LEU A 575 44.46 5.70 -24.34
N GLN A 576 43.21 5.27 -24.56
CA GLN A 576 42.70 4.81 -25.85
C GLN A 576 42.75 5.91 -26.93
N ALA A 577 42.53 7.14 -26.51
CA ALA A 577 42.64 8.33 -27.36
C ALA A 577 44.12 8.80 -27.61
N GLY A 578 45.10 8.05 -27.11
CA GLY A 578 46.52 8.34 -27.28
C GLY A 578 47.10 9.29 -26.22
N VAL A 579 46.38 9.59 -25.18
CA VAL A 579 46.80 10.50 -24.10
C VAL A 579 47.20 9.70 -22.86
N ALA A 580 48.48 9.55 -22.59
CA ALA A 580 48.99 8.89 -21.41
C ALA A 580 49.14 9.85 -20.23
N LEU A 581 48.68 9.44 -19.06
CA LEU A 581 48.91 10.14 -17.80
C LEU A 581 50.22 9.68 -17.17
N THR A 582 50.90 10.60 -16.50
CA THR A 582 52.11 10.29 -15.75
C THR A 582 51.75 9.60 -14.42
N GLU A 583 52.74 8.93 -13.81
CA GLU A 583 52.55 8.26 -12.51
C GLU A 583 52.06 9.23 -11.42
N LYS A 584 52.57 10.47 -11.38
CA LYS A 584 52.11 11.50 -10.43
C LYS A 584 50.63 11.86 -10.67
N GLN A 585 50.16 11.94 -11.93
CA GLN A 585 48.80 12.23 -12.28
C GLN A 585 47.87 11.06 -11.90
N HIS A 586 48.29 9.80 -12.10
CA HIS A 586 47.56 8.65 -11.62
C HIS A 586 47.42 8.63 -10.10
N GLN A 587 48.46 8.98 -9.34
CA GLN A 587 48.42 9.07 -7.89
C GLN A 587 47.44 10.14 -7.41
N MET A 588 47.34 11.30 -8.07
CA MET A 588 46.36 12.35 -7.74
C MET A 588 44.92 11.88 -7.97
N LEU A 589 44.68 11.18 -9.07
CA LEU A 589 43.39 10.57 -9.35
C LEU A 589 43.02 9.51 -8.27
N ALA A 590 43.97 8.63 -7.94
CA ALA A 590 43.77 7.61 -6.93
C ALA A 590 43.48 8.22 -5.56
N GLN A 591 44.20 9.28 -5.19
CA GLN A 591 43.97 10.01 -3.95
C GLN A 591 42.56 10.62 -3.92
N ALA A 592 42.14 11.34 -4.96
CA ALA A 592 40.80 11.91 -5.00
C ALA A 592 39.70 10.81 -4.94
N ARG A 593 39.91 9.67 -5.61
CA ARG A 593 38.99 8.50 -5.53
C ARG A 593 38.93 7.91 -4.13
N SER A 594 40.09 7.81 -3.42
CA SER A 594 40.10 7.33 -2.05
C SER A 594 39.38 8.24 -1.05
N GLU A 595 39.18 9.49 -1.43
CA GLU A 595 38.36 10.47 -0.69
C GLU A 595 36.86 10.46 -1.08
N GLY A 596 36.43 9.50 -1.92
CA GLY A 596 35.04 9.33 -2.34
C GLY A 596 34.64 10.17 -3.54
N LEU A 597 35.58 10.75 -4.27
CA LEU A 597 35.28 11.61 -5.42
C LEU A 597 35.32 10.82 -6.74
N THR A 598 34.35 11.05 -7.59
CA THR A 598 34.36 10.61 -8.99
C THR A 598 35.23 11.56 -9.80
N THR A 599 36.27 11.07 -10.50
CA THR A 599 37.25 11.90 -11.20
C THR A 599 37.21 11.70 -12.69
N VAL A 600 37.29 12.82 -13.44
CA VAL A 600 37.50 12.85 -14.88
C VAL A 600 38.73 13.69 -15.16
N ALA A 601 39.57 13.22 -16.11
CA ALA A 601 40.73 13.94 -16.57
C ALA A 601 40.38 14.69 -17.87
N VAL A 602 40.99 15.86 -18.03
CA VAL A 602 40.82 16.73 -19.19
C VAL A 602 42.11 16.76 -19.99
N ALA A 603 42.02 16.46 -21.28
CA ALA A 603 43.14 16.63 -22.22
C ALA A 603 42.78 17.64 -23.29
N ARG A 604 43.75 18.38 -23.78
CA ARG A 604 43.59 19.45 -24.76
C ARG A 604 44.68 19.45 -25.78
N ALA A 605 44.31 19.71 -27.06
CA ALA A 605 45.21 20.00 -28.14
C ALA A 605 44.87 21.37 -28.78
N ILE A 606 45.86 22.08 -29.26
CA ILE A 606 45.68 23.35 -29.99
C ILE A 606 46.23 23.18 -31.38
N GLY A 607 45.37 23.39 -32.40
CA GLY A 607 45.71 23.18 -33.79
C GLY A 607 45.99 21.70 -34.12
N THR A 608 47.08 21.38 -34.80
CA THR A 608 47.47 20.04 -35.25
C THR A 608 48.35 19.26 -34.26
N LYS A 609 48.45 19.71 -33.00
CA LYS A 609 49.24 19.04 -31.95
C LYS A 609 48.49 17.88 -31.35
N ASP A 610 49.24 16.89 -30.84
CA ASP A 610 48.67 15.80 -30.09
C ASP A 610 48.05 16.31 -28.77
N PRO A 611 46.92 15.75 -28.30
CA PRO A 611 46.29 16.18 -27.05
C PRO A 611 47.18 15.82 -25.85
N LEU A 612 47.30 16.75 -24.94
CA LEU A 612 48.06 16.57 -23.68
C LEU A 612 47.11 16.69 -22.45
N PRO A 613 47.35 15.94 -21.38
CA PRO A 613 46.57 16.05 -20.17
C PRO A 613 46.84 17.40 -19.53
N VAL A 614 45.78 18.17 -19.25
CA VAL A 614 45.90 19.57 -18.75
C VAL A 614 45.32 19.73 -17.36
N GLY A 615 44.42 18.88 -16.93
CA GLY A 615 43.83 19.01 -15.58
C GLY A 615 42.86 17.91 -15.21
N LEU A 616 42.29 18.06 -14.04
CA LEU A 616 41.33 17.16 -13.41
C LEU A 616 40.08 17.90 -12.98
N ILE A 617 38.93 17.21 -13.05
CA ILE A 617 37.70 17.62 -12.40
C ILE A 617 37.26 16.44 -11.53
N ALA A 618 36.98 16.71 -10.26
CA ALA A 618 36.46 15.74 -9.32
C ALA A 618 35.08 16.17 -8.84
N LEU A 619 34.17 15.22 -8.89
CA LEU A 619 32.80 15.40 -8.53
C LEU A 619 32.47 14.55 -7.29
N ALA A 620 31.57 15.08 -6.48
CA ALA A 620 31.03 14.37 -5.32
C ALA A 620 29.53 14.15 -5.50
N ASP A 621 29.07 12.96 -5.13
CA ASP A 621 27.69 12.64 -4.86
C ASP A 621 27.59 12.39 -3.36
N SER A 622 27.15 13.42 -2.63
CA SER A 622 27.18 13.40 -1.17
C SER A 622 26.13 12.46 -0.58
N PRO A 623 26.46 11.71 0.49
CA PRO A 623 25.44 10.99 1.24
C PRO A 623 24.37 11.97 1.74
N LYS A 624 23.11 11.52 1.73
CA LYS A 624 22.01 12.28 2.33
C LYS A 624 22.30 12.46 3.83
N PRO A 625 21.94 13.58 4.44
CA PRO A 625 22.22 13.84 5.86
C PRO A 625 21.70 12.76 6.80
N GLU A 626 20.58 12.17 6.46
CA GLU A 626 19.90 11.12 7.24
C GLU A 626 20.39 9.69 6.97
N SER A 627 21.27 9.47 5.98
CA SER A 627 21.69 8.12 5.57
C SER A 627 22.37 7.33 6.69
N ALA A 628 23.29 7.95 7.41
CA ALA A 628 23.97 7.28 8.53
C ALA A 628 22.99 6.88 9.65
N GLN A 629 22.01 7.72 9.96
CA GLN A 629 20.97 7.41 10.94
C GLN A 629 20.09 6.25 10.45
N ALA A 630 19.64 6.28 9.18
CA ALA A 630 18.82 5.22 8.62
C ALA A 630 19.54 3.87 8.61
N ILE A 631 20.84 3.85 8.28
CA ILE A 631 21.67 2.64 8.32
C ILE A 631 21.76 2.09 9.77
N ALA A 632 21.97 2.96 10.76
CA ALA A 632 21.99 2.54 12.16
C ALA A 632 20.64 1.93 12.59
N GLU A 633 19.52 2.54 12.23
CA GLU A 633 18.17 2.01 12.51
C GLU A 633 17.91 0.67 11.82
N LEU A 634 18.46 0.44 10.62
CA LEU A 634 18.38 -0.85 9.94
C LEU A 634 19.14 -1.94 10.69
N HIS A 635 20.33 -1.63 11.23
CA HIS A 635 21.08 -2.55 12.10
C HIS A 635 20.30 -2.87 13.39
N GLU A 636 19.64 -1.88 14.02
CA GLU A 636 18.78 -2.11 15.20
C GLU A 636 17.60 -3.03 14.88
N LEU A 637 17.08 -2.98 13.65
CA LEU A 637 16.01 -3.87 13.17
C LEU A 637 16.52 -5.29 12.86
N GLY A 638 17.83 -5.56 13.00
CA GLY A 638 18.45 -6.85 12.73
C GLY A 638 18.69 -7.12 11.25
N LEU A 639 18.80 -6.08 10.44
CA LEU A 639 19.09 -6.14 9.01
C LEU A 639 20.56 -5.80 8.77
N GLU A 640 21.18 -6.47 7.80
CA GLU A 640 22.53 -6.16 7.35
C GLU A 640 22.47 -5.32 6.07
N PRO A 641 22.85 -4.03 6.11
CA PRO A 641 22.90 -3.18 4.93
C PRO A 641 24.06 -3.58 4.00
N VAL A 642 23.77 -3.56 2.71
CA VAL A 642 24.69 -3.86 1.61
C VAL A 642 24.63 -2.70 0.61
N LEU A 643 25.76 -2.12 0.24
CA LEU A 643 25.85 -1.09 -0.79
C LEU A 643 26.08 -1.71 -2.15
N LEU A 644 25.29 -1.34 -3.14
CA LEU A 644 25.40 -1.80 -4.53
C LEU A 644 25.55 -0.59 -5.47
N THR A 645 26.64 -0.53 -6.25
CA THR A 645 26.91 0.62 -7.10
C THR A 645 27.76 0.27 -8.33
N GLY A 646 27.59 1.05 -9.41
CA GLY A 646 28.45 0.99 -10.58
C GLY A 646 29.79 1.74 -10.43
N ASP A 647 29.99 2.46 -9.33
CA ASP A 647 31.20 3.25 -9.09
C ASP A 647 32.44 2.38 -8.84
N ALA A 648 33.60 3.04 -8.93
CA ALA A 648 34.88 2.42 -8.59
C ALA A 648 34.92 1.97 -7.11
N PRO A 649 35.62 0.86 -6.79
CA PRO A 649 35.65 0.27 -5.44
C PRO A 649 36.04 1.28 -4.35
N GLU A 650 36.99 2.16 -4.61
CA GLU A 650 37.49 3.15 -3.67
C GLU A 650 36.41 4.17 -3.28
N VAL A 651 35.64 4.64 -4.26
CA VAL A 651 34.53 5.59 -4.05
C VAL A 651 33.41 4.91 -3.26
N ALA A 652 33.05 3.69 -3.65
CA ALA A 652 32.02 2.92 -2.98
C ALA A 652 32.36 2.64 -1.51
N GLN A 653 33.61 2.29 -1.21
CA GLN A 653 34.13 2.05 0.13
C GLN A 653 34.12 3.32 0.99
N ALA A 654 34.49 4.47 0.41
CA ALA A 654 34.49 5.75 1.11
C ALA A 654 33.07 6.13 1.53
N ILE A 655 32.10 6.02 0.61
CA ILE A 655 30.67 6.29 0.90
C ILE A 655 30.14 5.30 1.94
N ALA A 656 30.38 3.99 1.76
CA ALA A 656 29.94 2.96 2.70
C ALA A 656 30.45 3.22 4.12
N SER A 657 31.73 3.57 4.26
CA SER A 657 32.35 3.88 5.55
C SER A 657 31.73 5.12 6.20
N SER A 658 31.41 6.16 5.41
CA SER A 658 30.82 7.40 5.92
C SER A 658 29.40 7.22 6.48
N VAL A 659 28.65 6.21 5.99
CA VAL A 659 27.28 5.91 6.45
C VAL A 659 27.21 4.71 7.39
N GLY A 660 28.32 4.01 7.67
CA GLY A 660 28.38 2.89 8.62
C GLY A 660 28.07 1.51 8.01
N ILE A 661 28.23 1.34 6.69
CA ILE A 661 28.19 0.04 6.02
C ILE A 661 29.56 -0.61 6.05
N LYS A 662 29.62 -1.91 6.37
CA LYS A 662 30.88 -2.65 6.47
C LYS A 662 31.54 -2.86 5.10
N PRO A 663 32.88 -2.85 4.99
CA PRO A 663 33.60 -3.05 3.72
C PRO A 663 33.25 -4.33 2.98
N GLU A 664 33.01 -5.43 3.69
CA GLU A 664 32.61 -6.72 3.12
C GLU A 664 31.21 -6.72 2.48
N ASN A 665 30.38 -5.72 2.79
CA ASN A 665 29.04 -5.56 2.28
C ASN A 665 28.97 -4.52 1.14
N VAL A 666 30.07 -4.29 0.43
CA VAL A 666 30.14 -3.35 -0.69
C VAL A 666 30.35 -4.08 -2.01
N PHE A 667 29.38 -3.97 -2.93
CA PHE A 667 29.48 -4.46 -4.29
C PHE A 667 29.65 -3.27 -5.24
N ALA A 668 30.88 -3.06 -5.69
CA ALA A 668 31.27 -1.95 -6.55
C ALA A 668 31.52 -2.39 -8.01
N GLY A 669 31.47 -1.45 -8.96
CA GLY A 669 31.71 -1.72 -10.39
C GLY A 669 30.64 -2.62 -11.01
N VAL A 670 29.41 -2.63 -10.47
CA VAL A 670 28.32 -3.50 -10.91
C VAL A 670 27.51 -2.79 -12.02
N THR A 671 27.48 -3.39 -13.20
CA THR A 671 26.64 -2.86 -14.31
C THR A 671 25.15 -3.07 -14.01
N PRO A 672 24.23 -2.29 -14.64
CA PRO A 672 22.80 -2.42 -14.41
C PRO A 672 22.28 -3.86 -14.55
N GLU A 673 22.73 -4.60 -15.55
CA GLU A 673 22.32 -5.98 -15.82
C GLU A 673 22.75 -6.93 -14.68
N ARG A 674 23.95 -6.69 -14.12
CA ARG A 674 24.49 -7.51 -13.03
C ARG A 674 23.90 -7.22 -11.66
N LYS A 675 23.17 -6.10 -11.48
CA LYS A 675 22.52 -5.81 -10.20
C LYS A 675 21.55 -6.94 -9.77
N SER A 676 20.79 -7.48 -10.71
CA SER A 676 19.87 -8.60 -10.43
C SER A 676 20.62 -9.91 -10.15
N GLU A 677 21.83 -10.11 -10.70
CA GLU A 677 22.66 -11.28 -10.42
C GLU A 677 23.21 -11.26 -8.99
N VAL A 678 23.61 -10.08 -8.48
CA VAL A 678 24.05 -9.91 -7.09
C VAL A 678 22.92 -10.26 -6.12
N ILE A 679 21.68 -9.83 -6.39
CA ILE A 679 20.51 -10.23 -5.59
C ILE A 679 20.34 -11.74 -5.61
N ALA A 680 20.43 -12.39 -6.80
CA ALA A 680 20.32 -13.83 -6.92
C ALA A 680 21.42 -14.56 -6.14
N GLN A 681 22.67 -14.10 -6.22
CA GLN A 681 23.79 -14.66 -5.48
C GLN A 681 23.51 -14.64 -3.96
N LEU A 682 23.09 -13.50 -3.42
CA LEU A 682 22.76 -13.38 -1.99
C LEU A 682 21.61 -14.30 -1.58
N GLN A 683 20.61 -14.47 -2.45
CA GLN A 683 19.51 -15.42 -2.23
C GLN A 683 19.98 -16.86 -2.24
N ASP A 684 20.88 -17.23 -3.16
CA ASP A 684 21.47 -18.58 -3.26
C ASP A 684 22.36 -18.91 -2.04
N GLU A 685 22.99 -17.88 -1.41
CA GLU A 685 23.69 -17.98 -0.13
C GLU A 685 22.75 -18.17 1.06
N GLY A 686 21.42 -18.16 0.83
CA GLY A 686 20.39 -18.39 1.85
C GLY A 686 19.87 -17.13 2.54
N TYR A 687 20.25 -15.94 2.08
CA TYR A 687 19.70 -14.69 2.61
C TYR A 687 18.33 -14.38 2.04
N ARG A 688 17.51 -13.67 2.83
CA ARG A 688 16.28 -13.03 2.38
C ARG A 688 16.54 -11.56 2.14
N VAL A 689 16.46 -11.16 0.90
CA VAL A 689 17.00 -9.90 0.40
C VAL A 689 15.92 -8.89 0.14
N ALA A 690 16.01 -7.70 0.77
CA ALA A 690 15.32 -6.50 0.30
C ALA A 690 16.23 -5.72 -0.64
N MET A 691 15.67 -5.12 -1.70
CA MET A 691 16.36 -4.19 -2.58
C MET A 691 15.68 -2.83 -2.52
N VAL A 692 16.49 -1.77 -2.37
CA VAL A 692 16.02 -0.37 -2.42
C VAL A 692 16.73 0.35 -3.56
N GLY A 693 15.98 1.00 -4.42
CA GLY A 693 16.51 1.76 -5.56
C GLY A 693 15.50 2.77 -6.09
N ASP A 694 15.92 3.64 -6.99
CA ASP A 694 15.09 4.70 -7.57
C ASP A 694 15.07 4.70 -9.11
N GLY A 695 16.02 4.03 -9.76
CA GLY A 695 16.24 4.09 -11.19
C GLY A 695 15.56 3.00 -12.03
N VAL A 696 15.45 3.26 -13.33
CA VAL A 696 15.05 2.24 -14.34
C VAL A 696 15.98 1.03 -14.28
N ASN A 697 17.26 1.28 -14.02
CA ASN A 697 18.31 0.27 -13.94
C ASN A 697 18.14 -0.70 -12.76
N ASP A 698 17.36 -0.31 -11.75
CA ASP A 698 17.12 -1.12 -10.54
C ASP A 698 15.88 -1.99 -10.66
N ALA A 699 14.99 -1.71 -11.60
CA ALA A 699 13.72 -2.42 -11.74
C ALA A 699 13.87 -3.95 -11.83
N PRO A 700 14.83 -4.53 -12.57
CA PRO A 700 15.06 -5.97 -12.58
C PRO A 700 15.51 -6.52 -11.21
N ALA A 701 16.34 -5.76 -10.48
CA ALA A 701 16.81 -6.12 -9.15
C ALA A 701 15.71 -6.00 -8.10
N LEU A 702 14.88 -4.94 -8.18
CA LEU A 702 13.69 -4.75 -7.33
C LEU A 702 12.69 -5.89 -7.50
N ALA A 703 12.40 -6.27 -8.75
CA ALA A 703 11.49 -7.37 -9.07
C ALA A 703 12.03 -8.75 -8.64
N ARG A 704 13.36 -8.93 -8.64
CA ARG A 704 14.04 -10.16 -8.25
C ARG A 704 14.09 -10.35 -6.73
N ALA A 705 14.25 -9.27 -5.98
CA ALA A 705 14.39 -9.31 -4.53
C ALA A 705 13.17 -9.98 -3.85
N ASP A 706 13.37 -10.52 -2.64
CA ASP A 706 12.24 -11.00 -1.83
C ASP A 706 11.32 -9.83 -1.45
N LEU A 707 11.88 -8.61 -1.33
CA LEU A 707 11.16 -7.38 -1.06
C LEU A 707 11.77 -6.23 -1.88
N GLY A 708 11.05 -5.74 -2.89
CA GLY A 708 11.44 -4.55 -3.65
C GLY A 708 10.88 -3.27 -3.03
N MET A 709 11.73 -2.24 -2.87
CA MET A 709 11.35 -0.94 -2.33
C MET A 709 11.82 0.18 -3.27
N ALA A 710 10.91 0.96 -3.83
CA ALA A 710 11.25 2.10 -4.68
C ALA A 710 11.19 3.41 -3.89
N MET A 711 12.20 4.29 -4.11
CA MET A 711 12.18 5.66 -3.59
C MET A 711 11.26 6.53 -4.45
N GLY A 712 10.64 7.55 -3.85
CA GLY A 712 9.63 8.40 -4.50
C GLY A 712 10.16 9.29 -5.64
N SER A 713 11.47 9.52 -5.69
CA SER A 713 12.17 10.11 -6.83
C SER A 713 12.30 9.14 -8.02
N GLY A 714 11.92 7.88 -7.81
CA GLY A 714 12.11 6.80 -8.75
C GLY A 714 11.24 6.91 -10.00
N THR A 715 11.71 6.28 -11.06
CA THR A 715 11.00 6.19 -12.34
C THR A 715 9.73 5.34 -12.21
N ASP A 716 8.76 5.58 -13.08
CA ASP A 716 7.52 4.78 -13.12
C ASP A 716 7.79 3.27 -13.22
N VAL A 717 8.88 2.88 -13.89
CA VAL A 717 9.28 1.47 -14.03
C VAL A 717 9.74 0.87 -12.69
N ALA A 718 10.54 1.61 -11.91
CA ALA A 718 10.96 1.19 -10.58
C ALA A 718 9.76 1.10 -9.62
N VAL A 719 8.86 2.09 -9.66
CA VAL A 719 7.62 2.10 -8.87
C VAL A 719 6.73 0.89 -9.19
N GLN A 720 6.61 0.51 -10.47
CA GLN A 720 5.84 -0.67 -10.87
C GLN A 720 6.50 -2.00 -10.47
N ALA A 721 7.82 -2.05 -10.38
CA ALA A 721 8.55 -3.25 -9.97
C ALA A 721 8.55 -3.48 -8.45
N ALA A 722 8.33 -2.43 -7.66
CA ALA A 722 8.46 -2.46 -6.21
C ALA A 722 7.21 -3.00 -5.48
N ASP A 723 7.44 -3.62 -4.32
CA ASP A 723 6.42 -4.06 -3.36
C ASP A 723 6.01 -2.94 -2.40
N ILE A 724 6.97 -2.06 -2.05
CA ILE A 724 6.76 -0.86 -1.23
C ILE A 724 7.25 0.34 -2.03
N VAL A 725 6.45 1.39 -2.09
CA VAL A 725 6.83 2.68 -2.67
C VAL A 725 6.93 3.71 -1.56
N LEU A 726 8.10 4.34 -1.44
CA LEU A 726 8.39 5.38 -0.46
C LEU A 726 8.30 6.73 -1.18
N MET A 727 7.22 7.48 -0.95
CA MET A 727 6.95 8.76 -1.63
C MET A 727 7.95 9.87 -1.27
N ARG A 728 8.69 9.66 -0.18
CA ARG A 728 9.77 10.56 0.25
C ARG A 728 11.10 10.06 -0.26
N SER A 729 11.96 10.98 -0.64
CA SER A 729 13.37 10.66 -0.92
C SER A 729 14.23 10.53 0.35
N ASP A 730 13.63 10.56 1.53
CA ASP A 730 14.29 10.44 2.84
C ASP A 730 14.55 8.97 3.18
N MET A 731 15.81 8.63 3.43
CA MET A 731 16.19 7.25 3.79
C MET A 731 15.54 6.72 5.07
N ARG A 732 15.12 7.58 6.01
CA ARG A 732 14.40 7.18 7.24
C ARG A 732 13.05 6.55 6.96
N ALA A 733 12.48 6.79 5.76
CA ALA A 733 11.26 6.11 5.33
C ALA A 733 11.44 4.60 5.21
N ILE A 734 12.66 4.11 4.93
CA ILE A 734 12.98 2.68 4.81
C ILE A 734 12.77 1.95 6.15
N PRO A 735 13.51 2.25 7.25
CA PRO A 735 13.30 1.60 8.53
C PRO A 735 11.88 1.84 9.09
N THR A 736 11.28 2.99 8.84
CA THR A 736 9.88 3.29 9.22
C THR A 736 8.90 2.34 8.55
N SER A 737 9.05 2.10 7.24
CA SER A 737 8.18 1.18 6.48
C SER A 737 8.26 -0.26 7.00
N LEU A 738 9.47 -0.70 7.35
CA LEU A 738 9.73 -2.02 7.91
C LEU A 738 9.13 -2.16 9.32
N ARG A 739 9.28 -1.14 10.17
CA ARG A 739 8.65 -1.09 11.51
C ARG A 739 7.12 -1.13 11.42
N LEU A 740 6.53 -0.33 10.53
CA LEU A 740 5.09 -0.29 10.31
C LEU A 740 4.55 -1.63 9.81
N SER A 741 5.22 -2.25 8.83
CA SER A 741 4.86 -3.56 8.29
C SER A 741 4.92 -4.64 9.37
N ARG A 742 6.00 -4.68 10.17
CA ARG A 742 6.15 -5.62 11.31
C ARG A 742 5.11 -5.37 12.40
N ALA A 743 4.78 -4.12 12.71
CA ALA A 743 3.75 -3.76 13.68
C ALA A 743 2.36 -4.20 13.19
N THR A 744 2.05 -4.00 11.92
CA THR A 744 0.79 -4.42 11.28
C THR A 744 0.65 -5.95 11.33
N LEU A 745 1.68 -6.69 10.94
CA LEU A 745 1.67 -8.16 11.00
C LEU A 745 1.53 -8.67 12.43
N ARG A 746 2.22 -8.06 13.40
CA ARG A 746 2.09 -8.40 14.83
C ARG A 746 0.66 -8.18 15.33
N THR A 747 0.03 -7.09 14.91
CA THR A 747 -1.38 -6.81 15.25
C THR A 747 -2.31 -7.84 14.64
N ILE A 748 -2.11 -8.24 13.37
CA ILE A 748 -2.86 -9.31 12.73
C ILE A 748 -2.72 -10.62 13.52
N LYS A 749 -1.49 -11.05 13.83
CA LYS A 749 -1.21 -12.26 14.61
C LYS A 749 -1.87 -12.21 15.99
N SER A 750 -1.79 -11.08 16.68
CA SER A 750 -2.43 -10.88 17.99
C SER A 750 -3.96 -10.97 17.90
N ASN A 751 -4.55 -10.34 16.89
CA ASN A 751 -6.01 -10.42 16.67
C ASN A 751 -6.46 -11.85 16.39
N LEU A 752 -5.76 -12.59 15.56
CA LEU A 752 -6.03 -13.99 15.26
C LEU A 752 -5.89 -14.87 16.49
N PHE A 753 -4.81 -14.68 17.27
CA PHE A 753 -4.60 -15.42 18.51
C PHE A 753 -5.77 -15.23 19.47
N TRP A 754 -6.16 -13.99 19.76
CA TRP A 754 -7.27 -13.73 20.68
C TRP A 754 -8.62 -14.19 20.15
N ALA A 755 -8.86 -14.08 18.84
CA ALA A 755 -10.07 -14.57 18.19
C ALA A 755 -10.25 -16.09 18.29
N PHE A 756 -9.15 -16.86 18.45
CA PHE A 756 -9.21 -18.30 18.66
C PHE A 756 -9.11 -18.71 20.15
N ALA A 757 -8.26 -18.04 20.92
CA ALA A 757 -7.93 -18.45 22.26
C ALA A 757 -9.16 -18.48 23.18
N TYR A 758 -9.99 -17.44 23.12
CA TYR A 758 -11.19 -17.39 23.97
C TYR A 758 -12.20 -18.48 23.58
N ASN A 759 -12.37 -18.79 22.29
CA ASN A 759 -13.25 -19.87 21.85
C ASN A 759 -12.74 -21.24 22.31
N THR A 760 -11.44 -21.48 22.19
CA THR A 760 -10.79 -22.74 22.59
C THR A 760 -10.97 -23.01 24.09
N ILE A 761 -10.90 -21.95 24.91
CA ILE A 761 -11.09 -22.05 26.36
C ILE A 761 -12.56 -22.16 26.72
N ALA A 762 -13.41 -21.38 26.08
CA ALA A 762 -14.82 -21.26 26.49
C ALA A 762 -15.70 -22.41 25.98
N VAL A 763 -15.35 -23.11 24.91
CA VAL A 763 -16.10 -24.27 24.39
C VAL A 763 -16.14 -25.43 25.43
N PRO A 764 -15.03 -25.87 26.04
CA PRO A 764 -15.06 -26.86 27.12
C PRO A 764 -15.90 -26.40 28.32
N VAL A 765 -15.80 -25.12 28.73
CA VAL A 765 -16.56 -24.54 29.82
C VAL A 765 -18.07 -24.56 29.53
N ALA A 766 -18.45 -24.22 28.29
CA ALA A 766 -19.83 -24.33 27.82
C ALA A 766 -20.33 -25.78 27.80
N ALA A 767 -19.50 -26.70 27.28
CA ALA A 767 -19.83 -28.13 27.26
C ALA A 767 -20.01 -28.74 28.68
N ALA A 768 -19.27 -28.24 29.67
CA ALA A 768 -19.42 -28.57 31.06
C ALA A 768 -20.69 -27.98 31.72
N GLY A 769 -21.52 -27.23 30.98
CA GLY A 769 -22.73 -26.59 31.48
C GLY A 769 -22.49 -25.40 32.41
N LEU A 770 -21.27 -24.84 32.43
CA LEU A 770 -20.87 -23.72 33.28
C LEU A 770 -21.06 -22.35 32.64
N LEU A 771 -21.49 -22.31 31.39
CA LEU A 771 -21.62 -21.06 30.61
C LEU A 771 -23.07 -20.90 30.14
N ASN A 772 -23.63 -19.72 30.36
CA ASN A 772 -24.95 -19.35 29.82
C ASN A 772 -24.80 -18.79 28.38
N PRO A 773 -25.73 -19.11 27.45
CA PRO A 773 -25.70 -18.62 26.06
C PRO A 773 -25.64 -17.09 25.94
N MET A 774 -26.26 -16.36 26.85
CA MET A 774 -26.26 -14.91 26.87
C MET A 774 -24.85 -14.35 27.18
N ILE A 775 -24.16 -14.91 28.18
CA ILE A 775 -22.76 -14.52 28.48
C ILE A 775 -21.84 -14.87 27.30
N ALA A 776 -22.10 -16.02 26.66
CA ALA A 776 -21.39 -16.41 25.44
C ALA A 776 -21.58 -15.37 24.32
N GLY A 777 -22.78 -14.89 24.08
CA GLY A 777 -23.07 -13.84 23.09
C GLY A 777 -22.40 -12.51 23.42
N ALA A 778 -22.42 -12.11 24.70
CA ALA A 778 -21.73 -10.89 25.16
C ALA A 778 -20.20 -10.98 24.96
N ALA A 779 -19.59 -12.12 25.32
CA ALA A 779 -18.15 -12.37 25.12
C ALA A 779 -17.75 -12.29 23.63
N MET A 780 -18.56 -12.81 22.71
CA MET A 780 -18.33 -12.71 21.28
C MET A 780 -18.37 -11.26 20.77
N ALA A 781 -19.37 -10.47 21.20
CA ALA A 781 -19.46 -9.06 20.84
C ALA A 781 -18.24 -8.29 21.34
N PHE A 782 -17.80 -8.54 22.58
CA PHE A 782 -16.61 -7.95 23.17
C PHE A 782 -15.35 -8.31 22.40
N SER A 783 -15.19 -9.57 21.97
CA SER A 783 -14.04 -10.01 21.16
C SER A 783 -13.94 -9.26 19.83
N SER A 784 -15.07 -9.03 19.16
CA SER A 784 -15.10 -8.25 17.90
C SER A 784 -14.68 -6.80 18.13
N VAL A 785 -15.17 -6.17 19.19
CA VAL A 785 -14.78 -4.81 19.59
C VAL A 785 -13.30 -4.75 19.95
N PHE A 786 -12.77 -5.73 20.67
CA PHE A 786 -11.35 -5.80 21.02
C PHE A 786 -10.46 -5.83 19.79
N VAL A 787 -10.76 -6.68 18.79
CA VAL A 787 -10.01 -6.78 17.52
C VAL A 787 -9.97 -5.43 16.79
N VAL A 788 -11.10 -4.74 16.73
CA VAL A 788 -11.19 -3.41 16.11
C VAL A 788 -10.33 -2.41 16.88
N LEU A 789 -10.46 -2.30 18.18
CA LEU A 789 -9.70 -1.37 19.00
C LEU A 789 -8.19 -1.63 18.95
N ASN A 790 -7.80 -2.92 18.96
CA ASN A 790 -6.39 -3.29 18.82
C ASN A 790 -5.83 -2.90 17.45
N SER A 791 -6.61 -3.07 16.38
CA SER A 791 -6.23 -2.63 15.03
C SER A 791 -6.12 -1.11 14.91
N MET A 792 -7.01 -0.35 15.56
CA MET A 792 -6.98 1.11 15.56
C MET A 792 -5.74 1.70 16.23
N ARG A 793 -5.00 0.94 17.04
CA ARG A 793 -3.71 1.40 17.60
C ARG A 793 -2.69 1.72 16.51
N LEU A 794 -2.77 1.05 15.36
CA LEU A 794 -1.89 1.30 14.22
C LEU A 794 -2.06 2.71 13.62
N THR A 795 -3.24 3.32 13.73
CA THR A 795 -3.46 4.71 13.25
C THR A 795 -2.66 5.74 14.05
N ARG A 796 -2.12 5.36 15.21
CA ARG A 796 -1.28 6.20 16.06
C ARG A 796 0.21 5.85 15.99
N PHE A 797 0.59 4.99 15.05
CA PHE A 797 1.99 4.63 14.84
C PHE A 797 2.82 5.87 14.47
N GLU A 798 3.92 6.10 15.16
CA GLU A 798 4.82 7.27 14.98
C GLU A 798 4.07 8.63 14.92
N ARG A 799 3.19 8.84 15.87
CA ARG A 799 2.56 10.16 16.12
C ARG A 799 3.38 10.95 17.08
#